data_a5e035b695dc8fbda1866d4e47ddc3a2
#
_entry.id   a5e035b695dc8fbda1866d4e47ddc3a2
#
_cell.length_a   1.000
_cell.length_b   1.000
_cell.length_c   1.000
_cell.angle_alpha   90.00
_cell.angle_beta   90.00
_cell.angle_gamma   90.00
#
_symmetry.space_group_name_H-M   'P 1'
#
loop_
_entity.id
_entity.type
_entity.pdbx_description
1 polymer ?
#
loop_
_entity_poly.entity_id
_entity_poly.type
_entity_poly.pdbx_seq_one_letter_code
_entity_poly.pdbx_strand_id
1 'polypeptide(L)'
;MMIQLLEGGTYLVNGTELVEPAKAAAQGLPAPEEAAKQTMAYNILRDHNTSGNMEKLQIKFDKLTSHDITFVGIIQTARASGLEKFPVPYVLTNCHNSLCAVGGTINEDDHMFGLTCAKKYGGVYVPPHQAVIHQFAREMLAGGGKMILGSDSHIRYGALGTMAMGEGGPELVKQLLSKTYDINMPGVVGVYMTGAPIPGVGPQDVALAIIGAVFKNGFVKNKVMEFVGPGVSNLSADFRIGVDVMTTETTCLSSIWRTDDKIEEFYAIHGRSEDYKELNPGPVAYYDGMLVVELDKIRPMIAMPFHPSNTYTIDELNANLMDILDDVEKKAQISLDGKIDFTLKDKVRDGKLYVEQGIIAGCAGGGFENICAAADILKGASIGADAFTLSVYPASTPIYMELAKNGTLATLIETGAIVKTAFCGPCFGAGDTPANNAFSIRHSTRNFPNREGSKIQNGQISSVALMDARSIAATAANKGRLTPATEYAGTYSNPKYYFDGTIYKNRVFDSKGVADPSVEIQFGPNIKDWPQMPALAENLILKVVSEIHDPVTTTDELIPSGETSSFRSNPLGLAEFTLSRKDPAYVGRAKEVQVAEKAIQNGECPAEALPELKPVFEAVHTKYPQVDKTNVGVGSTIFAVKPGDGSAREQAASCQKVLGGWANIANEYATKRYRSNLINWGMLPFLIPEGDLPFANGDYLFIPDVRKAVEEKWDSITAYKVGEELTPFTLTLGELTDDEREIILKGCLINYYRNEGNIQ
;
A
#
# COMPACT_ATOMS: atom_id res chain seq x y z
N MET A 1 14.98 12.58 23.27
CA MET A 1 13.87 11.98 22.51
C MET A 1 14.33 11.94 21.09
N MET A 2 14.16 10.83 20.38
CA MET A 2 14.61 10.67 18.97
C MET A 2 13.78 11.53 18.01
N ILE A 3 12.49 11.63 18.27
CA ILE A 3 11.51 12.37 17.46
C ILE A 3 10.62 13.20 18.39
N GLN A 4 10.39 14.44 18.02
CA GLN A 4 9.46 15.35 18.67
C GLN A 4 8.36 15.74 17.68
N LEU A 5 7.11 15.74 18.12
CA LEU A 5 5.96 16.21 17.35
C LEU A 5 5.60 17.64 17.81
N LEU A 6 5.51 18.56 16.86
CA LEU A 6 5.03 19.94 17.09
C LEU A 6 3.62 20.02 16.46
N GLU A 7 2.63 20.06 17.32
CA GLU A 7 1.22 20.20 16.96
C GLU A 7 0.84 21.69 16.80
N GLY A 8 -0.24 21.96 16.05
CA GLY A 8 -0.78 23.32 15.93
C GLY A 8 -0.09 24.21 14.91
N GLY A 9 0.71 23.62 14.02
CA GLY A 9 1.38 24.32 12.93
C GLY A 9 2.77 24.87 13.28
N THR A 10 3.59 25.07 12.26
CA THR A 10 4.98 25.58 12.44
C THR A 10 5.44 26.26 11.17
N TYR A 11 6.09 27.41 11.31
CA TYR A 11 6.81 28.06 10.21
C TYR A 11 8.24 27.52 10.12
N LEU A 12 8.71 27.37 8.89
CA LEU A 12 10.12 27.13 8.56
C LEU A 12 10.64 28.36 7.83
N VAL A 13 11.59 29.05 8.45
CA VAL A 13 12.19 30.26 7.90
C VAL A 13 13.59 29.96 7.37
N ASN A 14 13.84 30.33 6.11
CA ASN A 14 15.11 30.12 5.40
C ASN A 14 15.61 28.65 5.47
N GLY A 15 14.70 27.68 5.57
CA GLY A 15 15.01 26.25 5.60
C GLY A 15 15.66 25.72 6.88
N THR A 16 15.88 26.56 7.89
CA THR A 16 16.66 26.20 9.09
C THR A 16 16.04 26.61 10.42
N GLU A 17 15.22 27.66 10.46
CA GLU A 17 14.64 28.14 11.70
C GLU A 17 13.16 27.74 11.83
N LEU A 18 12.81 27.10 12.94
CA LEU A 18 11.43 26.76 13.26
C LEU A 18 10.82 27.85 14.15
N VAL A 19 9.69 28.40 13.74
CA VAL A 19 8.99 29.47 14.47
C VAL A 19 7.55 29.04 14.78
N GLU A 20 7.18 29.12 16.04
CA GLU A 20 5.81 28.87 16.49
C GLU A 20 4.85 29.94 15.96
N PRO A 21 3.59 29.58 15.59
CA PRO A 21 2.61 30.54 15.09
C PRO A 21 2.38 31.76 16.01
N ALA A 22 2.42 31.55 17.32
CA ALA A 22 2.26 32.62 18.31
C ALA A 22 3.35 33.73 18.24
N LYS A 23 4.52 33.41 17.70
CA LYS A 23 5.65 34.31 17.53
C LYS A 23 5.71 34.94 16.12
N ALA A 24 4.96 34.42 15.17
CA ALA A 24 5.03 34.79 13.75
C ALA A 24 4.72 36.27 13.52
N ALA A 25 3.65 36.80 14.13
CA ALA A 25 3.25 38.21 13.98
C ALA A 25 4.32 39.18 14.51
N ALA A 26 4.99 38.82 15.61
CA ALA A 26 6.07 39.65 16.17
C ALA A 26 7.33 39.65 15.29
N GLN A 27 7.51 38.64 14.44
CA GLN A 27 8.61 38.55 13.48
C GLN A 27 8.22 39.03 12.07
N GLY A 28 7.00 39.54 11.89
CA GLY A 28 6.53 40.04 10.58
C GLY A 28 6.35 38.92 9.51
N LEU A 29 6.12 37.68 9.94
CA LEU A 29 5.91 36.59 9.02
C LEU A 29 4.50 36.65 8.38
N PRO A 30 4.33 36.16 7.15
CA PRO A 30 3.03 36.16 6.47
C PRO A 30 2.02 35.24 7.19
N ALA A 31 0.73 35.43 6.88
CA ALA A 31 -0.32 34.57 7.41
C ALA A 31 -0.08 33.11 7.01
N PRO A 32 -0.56 32.09 7.81
CA PRO A 32 -0.36 30.67 7.54
C PRO A 32 -0.78 30.26 6.12
N GLU A 33 -1.92 30.76 5.64
CA GLU A 33 -2.47 30.44 4.32
C GLU A 33 -1.56 30.92 3.18
N GLU A 34 -0.88 32.05 3.34
CA GLU A 34 0.08 32.55 2.36
C GLU A 34 1.42 31.81 2.44
N ALA A 35 1.90 31.52 3.65
CA ALA A 35 3.14 30.79 3.85
C ALA A 35 3.02 29.32 3.44
N ALA A 36 1.85 28.68 3.56
CA ALA A 36 1.58 27.32 3.10
C ALA A 36 1.80 27.16 1.58
N LYS A 37 1.57 28.22 0.79
CA LYS A 37 1.84 28.23 -0.65
C LYS A 37 3.33 28.13 -0.99
N GLN A 38 4.22 28.28 -0.02
CA GLN A 38 5.66 28.15 -0.20
C GLN A 38 6.20 26.73 0.07
N THR A 39 5.36 25.79 0.43
CA THR A 39 5.76 24.36 0.52
C THR A 39 6.01 23.77 -0.88
N MET A 40 6.93 22.81 -0.98
CA MET A 40 7.17 22.07 -2.22
C MET A 40 5.92 21.33 -2.66
N ALA A 41 5.23 20.72 -1.70
CA ALA A 41 3.99 19.96 -1.94
C ALA A 41 2.91 20.83 -2.59
N TYR A 42 2.66 22.04 -2.08
CA TYR A 42 1.68 22.94 -2.67
C TYR A 42 2.01 23.27 -4.14
N ASN A 43 3.28 23.58 -4.42
CA ASN A 43 3.69 23.96 -5.75
C ASN A 43 3.58 22.83 -6.75
N ILE A 44 3.99 21.60 -6.37
CA ILE A 44 3.87 20.42 -7.25
C ILE A 44 2.38 20.10 -7.51
N LEU A 45 1.53 20.12 -6.49
CA LEU A 45 0.09 19.88 -6.66
C LEU A 45 -0.58 20.93 -7.53
N ARG A 46 -0.23 22.23 -7.34
CA ARG A 46 -0.73 23.33 -8.19
C ARG A 46 -0.37 23.11 -9.66
N ASP A 47 0.88 22.74 -9.93
CA ASP A 47 1.38 22.58 -11.31
C ASP A 47 0.74 21.39 -12.06
N HIS A 48 0.17 20.42 -11.33
CA HIS A 48 -0.53 19.25 -11.89
C HIS A 48 -2.05 19.34 -11.77
N ASN A 49 -2.57 20.39 -11.13
CA ASN A 49 -4.00 20.58 -10.96
C ASN A 49 -4.64 21.24 -12.18
N THR A 50 -5.65 20.60 -12.73
CA THR A 50 -6.39 21.08 -13.91
C THR A 50 -7.71 21.77 -13.58
N SER A 51 -8.18 21.73 -12.31
CA SER A 51 -9.45 22.32 -11.91
C SER A 51 -9.42 23.85 -11.80
N GLY A 52 -8.23 24.45 -11.65
CA GLY A 52 -8.08 25.86 -11.30
C GLY A 52 -8.50 26.21 -9.86
N ASN A 53 -8.97 25.25 -9.09
CA ASN A 53 -9.38 25.38 -7.68
C ASN A 53 -8.38 24.64 -6.77
N MET A 54 -7.72 25.36 -5.86
CA MET A 54 -6.74 24.75 -4.95
C MET A 54 -7.36 24.10 -3.70
N GLU A 55 -8.67 24.18 -3.50
CA GLU A 55 -9.36 23.44 -2.44
C GLU A 55 -9.78 22.03 -2.95
N LYS A 56 -10.17 21.95 -4.22
CA LYS A 56 -10.61 20.70 -4.89
C LYS A 56 -9.75 20.46 -6.13
N LEU A 57 -8.76 19.60 -5.98
CA LEU A 57 -7.78 19.34 -7.03
C LEU A 57 -8.26 18.26 -7.98
N GLN A 58 -7.96 18.45 -9.28
CA GLN A 58 -8.11 17.48 -10.35
C GLN A 58 -6.73 17.22 -10.97
N ILE A 59 -6.04 16.22 -10.43
CA ILE A 59 -4.64 15.96 -10.75
C ILE A 59 -4.52 15.09 -12.00
N LYS A 60 -3.59 15.48 -12.88
CA LYS A 60 -3.04 14.64 -13.96
C LYS A 60 -1.61 14.28 -13.66
N PHE A 61 -1.31 12.99 -13.71
CA PHE A 61 0.04 12.48 -13.47
C PHE A 61 0.87 12.48 -14.77
N ASP A 62 2.19 12.66 -14.63
CA ASP A 62 3.14 12.64 -15.74
C ASP A 62 3.39 11.22 -16.27
N LYS A 63 3.42 10.23 -15.37
CA LYS A 63 3.76 8.84 -15.69
C LYS A 63 2.99 7.88 -14.78
N LEU A 64 2.80 6.64 -15.25
CA LEU A 64 2.15 5.55 -14.53
C LEU A 64 3.08 4.34 -14.40
N THR A 65 2.88 3.55 -13.33
CA THR A 65 3.60 2.29 -13.15
C THR A 65 2.75 1.25 -12.43
N SER A 66 2.83 0.00 -12.86
CA SER A 66 2.10 -1.13 -12.27
C SER A 66 2.95 -2.40 -12.29
N HIS A 67 2.58 -3.35 -11.44
CA HIS A 67 3.23 -4.66 -11.39
C HIS A 67 2.30 -5.79 -11.85
N ASP A 68 2.85 -6.98 -12.02
CA ASP A 68 2.23 -8.14 -12.65
C ASP A 68 0.99 -8.69 -11.92
N ILE A 69 0.80 -8.46 -10.65
CA ILE A 69 -0.45 -8.83 -9.98
C ILE A 69 -1.57 -7.77 -10.06
N THR A 70 -1.33 -6.67 -10.78
CA THR A 70 -2.32 -5.57 -10.92
C THR A 70 -2.56 -5.14 -12.35
N PHE A 71 -1.53 -5.10 -13.22
CA PHE A 71 -1.69 -4.50 -14.54
C PHE A 71 -2.69 -5.22 -15.44
N VAL A 72 -2.85 -6.55 -15.32
CA VAL A 72 -3.82 -7.29 -16.13
C VAL A 72 -5.24 -6.77 -15.85
N GLY A 73 -5.64 -6.72 -14.58
CA GLY A 73 -6.95 -6.20 -14.18
C GLY A 73 -7.16 -4.74 -14.56
N ILE A 74 -6.13 -3.90 -14.40
CA ILE A 74 -6.16 -2.49 -14.79
C ILE A 74 -6.41 -2.33 -16.28
N ILE A 75 -5.62 -3.02 -17.11
CA ILE A 75 -5.73 -2.93 -18.57
C ILE A 75 -7.06 -3.52 -19.05
N GLN A 76 -7.52 -4.63 -18.48
CA GLN A 76 -8.82 -5.22 -18.79
C GLN A 76 -9.98 -4.25 -18.45
N THR A 77 -9.89 -3.57 -17.30
CA THR A 77 -10.87 -2.55 -16.90
C THR A 77 -10.84 -1.36 -17.86
N ALA A 78 -9.65 -0.85 -18.19
CA ALA A 78 -9.49 0.27 -19.10
C ALA A 78 -9.99 -0.07 -20.52
N ARG A 79 -9.71 -1.28 -21.01
CA ARG A 79 -10.22 -1.78 -22.30
C ARG A 79 -11.73 -1.87 -22.32
N ALA A 80 -12.33 -2.41 -21.26
CA ALA A 80 -13.80 -2.46 -21.12
C ALA A 80 -14.44 -1.06 -21.09
N SER A 81 -13.66 -0.05 -20.72
CA SER A 81 -14.04 1.36 -20.60
C SER A 81 -13.66 2.24 -21.82
N GLY A 82 -13.05 1.64 -22.89
CA GLY A 82 -12.76 2.36 -24.14
C GLY A 82 -11.30 2.77 -24.35
N LEU A 83 -10.33 2.10 -23.71
CA LEU A 83 -8.90 2.38 -23.91
C LEU A 83 -8.47 2.17 -25.37
N GLU A 84 -7.86 3.18 -25.98
CA GLU A 84 -7.29 3.14 -27.33
C GLU A 84 -5.77 3.06 -27.33
N LYS A 85 -5.12 3.85 -26.47
CA LYS A 85 -3.66 3.89 -26.27
C LYS A 85 -3.34 4.42 -24.88
N PHE A 86 -2.12 4.20 -24.41
CA PHE A 86 -1.66 4.82 -23.16
C PHE A 86 -1.39 6.32 -23.40
N PRO A 87 -2.09 7.22 -22.70
CA PRO A 87 -1.97 8.67 -22.94
C PRO A 87 -0.70 9.27 -22.35
N VAL A 88 -0.08 8.59 -21.39
CA VAL A 88 1.18 8.96 -20.73
C VAL A 88 2.07 7.71 -20.64
N PRO A 89 3.39 7.84 -20.41
CA PRO A 89 4.27 6.70 -20.21
C PRO A 89 3.74 5.77 -19.12
N TYR A 90 3.51 4.51 -19.46
CA TYR A 90 3.03 3.49 -18.53
C TYR A 90 3.98 2.29 -18.53
N VAL A 91 4.52 1.98 -17.34
CA VAL A 91 5.50 0.91 -17.14
C VAL A 91 4.85 -0.28 -16.44
N LEU A 92 5.00 -1.46 -17.08
CA LEU A 92 4.50 -2.74 -16.61
C LEU A 92 5.70 -3.56 -16.12
N THR A 93 5.86 -3.71 -14.80
CA THR A 93 7.01 -4.39 -14.19
C THR A 93 6.61 -5.74 -13.60
N ASN A 94 7.34 -6.80 -13.98
CA ASN A 94 7.07 -8.15 -13.51
C ASN A 94 8.00 -8.50 -12.35
N CYS A 95 7.51 -8.35 -11.11
CA CYS A 95 8.33 -8.53 -9.91
C CYS A 95 7.63 -9.23 -8.74
N HIS A 96 6.34 -9.50 -8.82
CA HIS A 96 5.57 -10.19 -7.78
C HIS A 96 5.36 -11.66 -8.10
N ASN A 97 5.06 -12.01 -9.34
CA ASN A 97 4.88 -13.38 -9.81
C ASN A 97 6.08 -13.90 -10.62
N SER A 98 7.28 -13.40 -10.34
CA SER A 98 8.50 -13.89 -10.97
C SER A 98 8.73 -15.37 -10.67
N LEU A 99 9.17 -16.12 -11.67
CA LEU A 99 9.32 -17.57 -11.60
C LEU A 99 10.45 -18.09 -10.67
N CYS A 100 11.15 -17.21 -9.97
CA CYS A 100 12.14 -17.60 -8.96
C CYS A 100 11.53 -18.18 -7.68
N ALA A 101 10.26 -17.92 -7.41
CA ALA A 101 9.57 -18.45 -6.24
C ALA A 101 8.09 -18.79 -6.49
N VAL A 102 7.44 -18.13 -7.46
CA VAL A 102 6.06 -18.40 -7.87
C VAL A 102 6.12 -18.98 -9.28
N GLY A 103 6.02 -20.29 -9.42
CA GLY A 103 6.14 -20.97 -10.70
C GLY A 103 4.82 -21.47 -11.23
N GLY A 104 4.50 -21.12 -12.48
CA GLY A 104 3.34 -21.66 -13.18
C GLY A 104 3.09 -20.95 -14.51
N THR A 105 2.61 -21.69 -15.49
CA THR A 105 2.21 -21.17 -16.80
C THR A 105 1.23 -20.01 -16.67
N ILE A 106 0.34 -20.08 -15.68
CA ILE A 106 -0.63 -19.02 -15.36
C ILE A 106 0.02 -17.64 -15.10
N ASN A 107 1.20 -17.63 -14.49
CA ASN A 107 1.93 -16.38 -14.20
C ASN A 107 2.61 -15.86 -15.48
N GLU A 108 3.17 -16.74 -16.29
CA GLU A 108 3.79 -16.37 -17.56
C GLU A 108 2.75 -15.89 -18.58
N ASP A 109 1.53 -16.42 -18.55
CA ASP A 109 0.42 -15.90 -19.36
C ASP A 109 0.11 -14.42 -19.03
N ASP A 110 0.14 -14.03 -17.75
CA ASP A 110 -0.03 -12.63 -17.33
C ASP A 110 1.14 -11.75 -17.85
N HIS A 111 2.37 -12.28 -17.86
CA HIS A 111 3.53 -11.59 -18.41
C HIS A 111 3.41 -11.40 -19.93
N MET A 112 2.99 -12.42 -20.66
CA MET A 112 2.76 -12.32 -22.10
C MET A 112 1.62 -11.37 -22.46
N PHE A 113 0.55 -11.35 -21.66
CA PHE A 113 -0.48 -10.31 -21.77
C PHE A 113 0.11 -8.91 -21.61
N GLY A 114 0.92 -8.67 -20.56
CA GLY A 114 1.57 -7.39 -20.31
C GLY A 114 2.47 -6.94 -21.46
N LEU A 115 3.31 -7.83 -22.02
CA LEU A 115 4.18 -7.54 -23.14
C LEU A 115 3.38 -7.15 -24.40
N THR A 116 2.35 -7.91 -24.73
CA THR A 116 1.53 -7.63 -25.92
C THR A 116 0.70 -6.36 -25.75
N CYS A 117 0.23 -6.06 -24.53
CA CYS A 117 -0.41 -4.78 -24.22
C CYS A 117 0.56 -3.59 -24.31
N ALA A 118 1.79 -3.72 -23.80
CA ALA A 118 2.80 -2.67 -23.95
C ALA A 118 3.08 -2.34 -25.42
N LYS A 119 3.17 -3.38 -26.27
CA LYS A 119 3.32 -3.20 -27.73
C LYS A 119 2.09 -2.52 -28.35
N LYS A 120 0.89 -3.03 -28.04
CA LYS A 120 -0.35 -2.55 -28.63
C LYS A 120 -0.66 -1.11 -28.26
N TYR A 121 -0.51 -0.75 -26.99
CA TYR A 121 -0.94 0.53 -26.44
C TYR A 121 0.18 1.56 -26.25
N GLY A 122 1.44 1.20 -26.55
CA GLY A 122 2.55 2.15 -26.47
C GLY A 122 3.18 2.29 -25.08
N GLY A 123 3.35 1.17 -24.36
CA GLY A 123 3.92 1.13 -23.02
C GLY A 123 5.37 0.66 -22.96
N VAL A 124 5.84 0.48 -21.71
CA VAL A 124 7.14 -0.11 -21.36
C VAL A 124 6.90 -1.41 -20.62
N TYR A 125 7.60 -2.47 -20.99
CA TYR A 125 7.51 -3.78 -20.33
C TYR A 125 8.86 -4.19 -19.75
N VAL A 126 8.91 -4.37 -18.42
CA VAL A 126 10.08 -4.83 -17.68
C VAL A 126 9.89 -6.31 -17.34
N PRO A 127 10.67 -7.22 -17.94
CA PRO A 127 10.51 -8.66 -17.72
C PRO A 127 10.88 -9.06 -16.28
N PRO A 128 10.49 -10.27 -15.85
CA PRO A 128 10.87 -10.82 -14.53
C PRO A 128 12.38 -10.77 -14.29
N HIS A 129 12.77 -10.66 -13.03
CA HIS A 129 14.16 -10.69 -12.54
C HIS A 129 14.99 -9.43 -12.86
N GLN A 130 14.46 -8.43 -13.57
CA GLN A 130 15.22 -7.24 -13.95
C GLN A 130 15.25 -6.18 -12.85
N ALA A 131 14.11 -5.90 -12.26
CA ALA A 131 13.99 -4.95 -11.16
C ALA A 131 12.67 -5.15 -10.41
N VAL A 132 12.63 -4.76 -9.14
CA VAL A 132 11.35 -4.48 -8.47
C VAL A 132 10.78 -3.16 -9.01
N ILE A 133 9.45 -3.03 -9.02
CA ILE A 133 8.73 -1.89 -9.61
C ILE A 133 9.30 -0.54 -9.16
N HIS A 134 9.53 -0.37 -7.85
CA HIS A 134 9.98 0.92 -7.32
C HIS A 134 11.43 1.23 -7.66
N GLN A 135 12.29 0.23 -7.77
CA GLN A 135 13.68 0.45 -8.15
C GLN A 135 13.80 0.83 -9.63
N PHE A 136 13.05 0.17 -10.50
CA PHE A 136 12.99 0.57 -11.91
C PHE A 136 12.48 2.01 -12.06
N ALA A 137 11.44 2.37 -11.31
CA ALA A 137 10.89 3.73 -11.33
C ALA A 137 11.92 4.77 -10.85
N ARG A 138 12.67 4.49 -9.80
CA ARG A 138 13.76 5.37 -9.31
C ARG A 138 14.86 5.55 -10.34
N GLU A 139 15.30 4.46 -10.96
CA GLU A 139 16.37 4.45 -11.94
C GLU A 139 15.96 5.09 -13.27
N MET A 140 14.72 4.91 -13.73
CA MET A 140 14.30 5.19 -15.11
C MET A 140 13.12 6.15 -15.28
N LEU A 141 12.30 6.42 -14.24
CA LEU A 141 11.07 7.22 -14.37
C LEU A 141 11.07 8.51 -13.55
N ALA A 142 11.56 8.49 -12.31
CA ALA A 142 11.51 9.63 -11.42
C ALA A 142 12.09 10.89 -12.05
N GLY A 143 11.60 12.07 -11.65
CA GLY A 143 12.08 13.37 -12.13
C GLY A 143 11.64 14.48 -11.15
N GLY A 144 12.49 15.48 -10.97
CA GLY A 144 12.25 16.59 -10.04
C GLY A 144 10.99 17.37 -10.39
N GLY A 145 10.09 17.54 -9.43
CA GLY A 145 8.81 18.23 -9.60
C GLY A 145 7.76 17.47 -10.40
N LYS A 146 7.99 16.20 -10.73
CA LYS A 146 7.05 15.33 -11.43
C LYS A 146 6.11 14.62 -10.46
N MET A 147 4.98 14.15 -11.00
CA MET A 147 4.04 13.28 -10.29
C MET A 147 3.88 11.93 -10.97
N ILE A 148 3.95 10.86 -10.20
CA ILE A 148 3.78 9.47 -10.67
C ILE A 148 2.66 8.79 -9.87
N LEU A 149 1.73 8.13 -10.58
CA LEU A 149 0.73 7.26 -9.98
C LEU A 149 1.08 5.79 -10.26
N GLY A 150 0.93 4.94 -9.26
CA GLY A 150 1.13 3.52 -9.44
C GLY A 150 0.19 2.64 -8.64
N SER A 151 0.07 1.40 -9.05
CA SER A 151 -0.85 0.43 -8.45
C SER A 151 -0.27 -0.37 -7.29
N ASP A 152 0.79 0.12 -6.66
CA ASP A 152 1.36 -0.42 -5.43
C ASP A 152 1.35 0.63 -4.32
N SER A 153 1.26 0.20 -3.08
CA SER A 153 1.21 1.11 -1.93
C SER A 153 2.53 1.83 -1.65
N HIS A 154 3.67 1.23 -2.05
CA HIS A 154 5.01 1.80 -1.82
C HIS A 154 5.50 2.69 -2.98
N ILE A 155 4.59 3.21 -3.78
CA ILE A 155 4.88 4.26 -4.78
C ILE A 155 5.28 5.53 -4.03
N ARG A 156 6.58 5.65 -3.75
CA ARG A 156 7.21 6.77 -3.03
C ARG A 156 8.55 7.08 -3.68
N TYR A 157 8.66 8.24 -4.30
CA TYR A 157 9.86 8.69 -5.00
C TYR A 157 10.22 10.13 -4.61
N GLY A 158 9.67 10.58 -3.47
CA GLY A 158 9.88 11.91 -2.93
C GLY A 158 11.33 12.25 -2.68
N ALA A 159 12.13 11.27 -2.26
CA ALA A 159 13.57 11.42 -2.08
C ALA A 159 14.31 11.91 -3.34
N LEU A 160 13.76 11.61 -4.52
CA LEU A 160 14.29 12.04 -5.84
C LEU A 160 13.56 13.28 -6.39
N GLY A 161 12.77 13.97 -5.58
CA GLY A 161 12.01 15.15 -5.97
C GLY A 161 10.73 14.84 -6.76
N THR A 162 10.25 13.60 -6.78
CA THR A 162 9.03 13.17 -7.47
C THR A 162 7.93 12.90 -6.45
N MET A 163 6.83 13.65 -6.50
CA MET A 163 5.66 13.34 -5.69
C MET A 163 4.93 12.14 -6.30
N ALA A 164 4.94 11.02 -5.58
CA ALA A 164 4.39 9.78 -6.08
C ALA A 164 3.29 9.25 -5.16
N MET A 165 2.24 8.70 -5.76
CA MET A 165 1.08 8.18 -5.05
C MET A 165 0.80 6.74 -5.44
N GLY A 166 0.51 5.91 -4.44
CA GLY A 166 0.10 4.52 -4.63
C GLY A 166 -1.40 4.38 -4.42
N GLU A 167 -2.12 3.95 -5.47
CA GLU A 167 -3.57 3.82 -5.44
C GLU A 167 -4.02 2.47 -6.01
N GLY A 168 -5.31 2.17 -5.89
CA GLY A 168 -5.90 1.00 -6.52
C GLY A 168 -6.00 1.13 -8.04
N GLY A 169 -6.19 -0.01 -8.71
CA GLY A 169 -6.27 -0.08 -10.16
C GLY A 169 -7.24 0.91 -10.81
N PRO A 170 -8.46 1.13 -10.27
CA PRO A 170 -9.41 2.08 -10.83
C PRO A 170 -8.90 3.51 -10.98
N GLU A 171 -8.06 3.99 -10.08
CA GLU A 171 -7.47 5.34 -10.22
C GLU A 171 -6.49 5.42 -11.40
N LEU A 172 -5.75 4.33 -11.66
CA LEU A 172 -4.92 4.23 -12.86
C LEU A 172 -5.78 4.15 -14.12
N VAL A 173 -6.90 3.44 -14.10
CA VAL A 173 -7.85 3.40 -15.21
C VAL A 173 -8.35 4.80 -15.57
N LYS A 174 -8.68 5.64 -14.59
CA LYS A 174 -9.03 7.05 -14.83
C LYS A 174 -7.93 7.79 -15.61
N GLN A 175 -6.66 7.65 -15.19
CA GLN A 175 -5.54 8.27 -15.90
C GLN A 175 -5.35 7.69 -17.30
N LEU A 176 -5.51 6.36 -17.49
CA LEU A 176 -5.45 5.71 -18.80
C LEU A 176 -6.56 6.18 -19.75
N LEU A 177 -7.69 6.62 -19.21
CA LEU A 177 -8.80 7.22 -19.96
C LEU A 177 -8.69 8.77 -20.03
N SER A 178 -7.54 9.34 -19.71
CA SER A 178 -7.27 10.78 -19.68
C SER A 178 -8.14 11.58 -18.71
N LYS A 179 -8.72 10.91 -17.71
CA LYS A 179 -9.46 11.55 -16.61
C LYS A 179 -8.50 11.98 -15.49
N THR A 180 -9.05 12.59 -14.45
CA THR A 180 -8.28 13.17 -13.34
C THR A 180 -8.33 12.29 -12.08
N TYR A 181 -7.40 12.56 -11.17
CA TYR A 181 -7.41 12.06 -9.80
C TYR A 181 -7.88 13.19 -8.91
N ASP A 182 -9.06 13.02 -8.33
CA ASP A 182 -9.78 14.07 -7.62
C ASP A 182 -9.54 13.95 -6.11
N ILE A 183 -9.02 15.02 -5.50
CA ILE A 183 -8.76 15.09 -4.05
C ILE A 183 -8.99 16.51 -3.53
N ASN A 184 -9.34 16.64 -2.27
CA ASN A 184 -9.21 17.92 -1.57
C ASN A 184 -7.72 18.24 -1.37
N MET A 185 -7.37 19.53 -1.30
CA MET A 185 -6.00 19.92 -0.99
C MET A 185 -5.55 19.28 0.32
N PRO A 186 -4.54 18.41 0.31
CA PRO A 186 -4.08 17.76 1.53
C PRO A 186 -3.33 18.72 2.45
N GLY A 187 -3.38 18.47 3.75
CA GLY A 187 -2.46 19.10 4.68
C GLY A 187 -1.01 18.70 4.41
N VAL A 188 -0.08 19.55 4.78
CA VAL A 188 1.37 19.32 4.64
C VAL A 188 2.03 19.31 6.00
N VAL A 189 2.72 18.24 6.34
CA VAL A 189 3.48 18.09 7.58
C VAL A 189 4.97 18.09 7.26
N GLY A 190 5.71 18.98 7.89
CA GLY A 190 7.16 19.03 7.75
C GLY A 190 7.84 17.91 8.55
N VAL A 191 8.88 17.33 7.98
CA VAL A 191 9.81 16.43 8.67
C VAL A 191 11.17 17.10 8.70
N TYR A 192 11.43 17.80 9.79
CA TYR A 192 12.63 18.60 9.97
C TYR A 192 13.75 17.73 10.55
N MET A 193 14.76 17.46 9.73
CA MET A 193 15.89 16.61 10.08
C MET A 193 17.11 17.41 10.49
N THR A 194 17.76 17.00 11.58
CA THR A 194 19.02 17.57 12.09
C THR A 194 20.05 16.50 12.35
N GLY A 195 21.33 16.87 12.42
CA GLY A 195 22.41 15.95 12.69
C GLY A 195 22.70 14.97 11.54
N ALA A 196 23.36 13.88 11.85
CA ALA A 196 23.68 12.79 10.93
C ALA A 196 23.52 11.43 11.63
N PRO A 197 23.17 10.35 10.90
CA PRO A 197 23.10 9.01 11.50
C PRO A 197 24.46 8.59 12.08
N ILE A 198 24.44 7.95 13.24
CA ILE A 198 25.63 7.31 13.80
C ILE A 198 25.97 6.03 13.03
N PRO A 199 27.23 5.58 13.02
CA PRO A 199 27.60 4.30 12.43
C PRO A 199 26.77 3.15 12.98
N GLY A 200 26.25 2.28 12.09
CA GLY A 200 25.36 1.17 12.43
C GLY A 200 23.87 1.50 12.33
N VAL A 201 23.50 2.75 12.19
CA VAL A 201 22.11 3.18 11.91
C VAL A 201 21.88 3.31 10.42
N GLY A 202 20.86 2.64 9.91
CA GLY A 202 20.49 2.67 8.51
C GLY A 202 19.11 3.31 8.27
N PRO A 203 18.66 3.36 7.01
CA PRO A 203 17.41 4.02 6.64
C PRO A 203 16.18 3.41 7.30
N GLN A 204 16.15 2.09 7.49
CA GLN A 204 15.03 1.41 8.14
C GLN A 204 14.88 1.84 9.61
N ASP A 205 15.98 2.10 10.31
CA ASP A 205 15.94 2.56 11.70
C ASP A 205 15.26 3.92 11.82
N VAL A 206 15.59 4.86 10.93
CA VAL A 206 14.97 6.19 10.87
C VAL A 206 13.48 6.06 10.51
N ALA A 207 13.16 5.23 9.51
CA ALA A 207 11.79 5.01 9.08
C ALA A 207 10.93 4.41 10.20
N LEU A 208 11.41 3.37 10.90
CA LEU A 208 10.69 2.73 12.01
C LEU A 208 10.49 3.68 13.19
N ALA A 209 11.48 4.53 13.49
CA ALA A 209 11.32 5.56 14.52
C ALA A 209 10.21 6.55 14.16
N ILE A 210 10.14 6.99 12.89
CA ILE A 210 9.07 7.87 12.40
C ILE A 210 7.71 7.17 12.48
N ILE A 211 7.59 5.94 11.96
CA ILE A 211 6.33 5.18 11.96
C ILE A 211 5.82 5.00 13.40
N GLY A 212 6.69 4.62 14.32
CA GLY A 212 6.34 4.46 15.74
C GLY A 212 5.83 5.74 16.39
N ALA A 213 6.33 6.89 15.97
CA ALA A 213 5.94 8.19 16.53
C ALA A 213 4.59 8.70 15.99
N VAL A 214 4.22 8.38 14.73
CA VAL A 214 3.10 9.06 14.05
C VAL A 214 1.91 8.18 13.68
N PHE A 215 2.08 6.85 13.67
CA PHE A 215 1.01 5.95 13.21
C PHE A 215 -0.21 5.96 14.13
N LYS A 216 0.00 5.73 15.44
CA LYS A 216 -1.10 5.56 16.42
C LYS A 216 -1.95 6.80 16.62
N ASN A 217 -1.34 7.98 16.53
CA ASN A 217 -2.02 9.28 16.69
C ASN A 217 -2.56 9.86 15.37
N GLY A 218 -2.25 9.22 14.24
CA GLY A 218 -2.69 9.69 12.92
C GLY A 218 -2.12 11.04 12.50
N PHE A 219 -0.98 11.44 13.05
CA PHE A 219 -0.40 12.78 12.88
C PHE A 219 -0.23 13.20 11.42
N VAL A 220 0.15 12.25 10.55
CA VAL A 220 0.37 12.46 9.11
C VAL A 220 -0.69 11.80 8.22
N LYS A 221 -1.76 11.24 8.81
CA LYS A 221 -2.78 10.51 8.05
C LYS A 221 -3.39 11.36 6.94
N ASN A 222 -3.36 10.86 5.70
CA ASN A 222 -3.86 11.52 4.48
C ASN A 222 -3.22 12.89 4.17
N LYS A 223 -2.07 13.20 4.77
CA LYS A 223 -1.29 14.42 4.52
C LYS A 223 -0.04 14.12 3.71
N VAL A 224 0.58 15.14 3.13
CA VAL A 224 1.89 15.02 2.49
C VAL A 224 2.99 15.26 3.53
N MET A 225 3.97 14.35 3.59
CA MET A 225 5.17 14.52 4.41
C MET A 225 6.25 15.23 3.59
N GLU A 226 6.68 16.39 4.02
CA GLU A 226 7.70 17.21 3.35
C GLU A 226 9.00 17.22 4.16
N PHE A 227 10.03 16.55 3.64
CA PHE A 227 11.31 16.35 4.33
C PHE A 227 12.26 17.53 4.07
N VAL A 228 12.62 18.20 5.13
CA VAL A 228 13.37 19.47 5.14
C VAL A 228 14.42 19.48 6.25
N GLY A 229 15.13 20.58 6.38
CA GLY A 229 16.13 20.79 7.42
C GLY A 229 17.55 20.39 7.01
N PRO A 230 18.55 20.81 7.79
CA PRO A 230 19.98 20.64 7.45
C PRO A 230 20.45 19.17 7.47
N GLY A 231 19.80 18.31 8.25
CA GLY A 231 20.14 16.89 8.33
C GLY A 231 19.95 16.12 7.04
N VAL A 232 19.04 16.59 6.15
CA VAL A 232 18.80 15.95 4.85
C VAL A 232 20.09 15.86 4.03
N SER A 233 20.91 16.92 4.03
CA SER A 233 22.18 16.95 3.29
C SER A 233 23.24 15.97 3.81
N ASN A 234 23.07 15.42 5.00
CA ASN A 234 23.96 14.41 5.57
C ASN A 234 23.59 12.97 5.15
N LEU A 235 22.49 12.79 4.41
CA LEU A 235 21.98 11.50 3.95
C LEU A 235 22.33 11.29 2.46
N SER A 236 22.83 10.10 2.12
CA SER A 236 22.99 9.70 0.71
C SER A 236 21.62 9.59 0.00
N ALA A 237 21.62 9.55 -1.33
CA ALA A 237 20.40 9.30 -2.09
C ALA A 237 19.75 7.95 -1.71
N ASP A 238 20.53 6.87 -1.62
CA ASP A 238 20.05 5.54 -1.20
C ASP A 238 19.44 5.56 0.21
N PHE A 239 20.04 6.29 1.15
CA PHE A 239 19.50 6.41 2.49
C PHE A 239 18.13 7.12 2.49
N ARG A 240 18.01 8.25 1.78
CA ARG A 240 16.74 8.98 1.65
C ARG A 240 15.66 8.11 1.01
N ILE A 241 16.01 7.37 -0.05
CA ILE A 241 15.12 6.42 -0.73
C ILE A 241 14.60 5.35 0.23
N GLY A 242 15.48 4.80 1.08
CA GLY A 242 15.11 3.79 2.06
C GLY A 242 14.16 4.30 3.15
N VAL A 243 14.31 5.56 3.59
CA VAL A 243 13.35 6.20 4.51
C VAL A 243 12.04 6.51 3.79
N ASP A 244 12.12 7.09 2.59
CA ASP A 244 10.98 7.58 1.83
C ASP A 244 9.96 6.47 1.51
N VAL A 245 10.42 5.30 1.08
CA VAL A 245 9.56 4.17 0.73
C VAL A 245 8.71 3.68 1.91
N MET A 246 9.23 3.80 3.12
CA MET A 246 8.55 3.39 4.34
C MET A 246 7.51 4.39 4.84
N THR A 247 7.45 5.60 4.29
CA THR A 247 6.43 6.60 4.67
C THR A 247 5.01 6.10 4.41
N THR A 248 4.82 5.16 3.48
CA THR A 248 3.55 4.48 3.27
C THR A 248 2.96 3.90 4.55
N GLU A 249 3.80 3.36 5.43
CA GLU A 249 3.37 2.72 6.68
C GLU A 249 2.96 3.73 7.77
N THR A 250 3.06 5.02 7.49
CA THR A 250 2.53 6.10 8.34
C THR A 250 1.09 6.48 8.01
N THR A 251 0.51 5.90 6.95
CA THR A 251 -0.79 6.28 6.33
C THR A 251 -0.81 7.67 5.70
N CYS A 252 0.34 8.30 5.42
CA CYS A 252 0.40 9.55 4.67
C CYS A 252 -0.06 9.37 3.22
N LEU A 253 -0.52 10.45 2.61
CA LEU A 253 -0.96 10.45 1.20
C LEU A 253 0.25 10.32 0.26
N SER A 254 1.28 11.10 0.49
CA SER A 254 2.51 11.11 -0.29
C SER A 254 3.67 11.71 0.51
N SER A 255 4.85 11.75 -0.11
CA SER A 255 6.05 12.35 0.45
C SER A 255 6.80 13.15 -0.61
N ILE A 256 7.55 14.16 -0.17
CA ILE A 256 8.46 14.93 -1.01
C ILE A 256 9.64 15.42 -0.17
N TRP A 257 10.83 15.46 -0.75
CA TRP A 257 12.06 15.87 -0.08
C TRP A 257 12.67 17.07 -0.79
N ARG A 258 13.35 17.93 -0.03
CA ARG A 258 14.27 18.87 -0.65
C ARG A 258 15.38 18.10 -1.38
N THR A 259 15.75 18.61 -2.54
CA THR A 259 16.82 18.04 -3.36
C THR A 259 18.11 18.87 -3.25
N ASP A 260 19.24 18.25 -3.55
CA ASP A 260 20.56 18.85 -3.49
C ASP A 260 21.52 18.13 -4.45
N ASP A 261 22.83 18.45 -4.35
CA ASP A 261 23.90 17.87 -5.15
C ASP A 261 23.96 16.33 -5.16
N LYS A 262 23.55 15.68 -4.07
CA LYS A 262 23.49 14.20 -4.00
C LYS A 262 22.39 13.62 -4.88
N ILE A 263 21.29 14.31 -5.00
CA ILE A 263 20.20 13.91 -5.91
C ILE A 263 20.55 14.27 -7.36
N GLU A 264 21.24 15.38 -7.58
CA GLU A 264 21.81 15.71 -8.89
C GLU A 264 22.79 14.62 -9.36
N GLU A 265 23.73 14.19 -8.46
CA GLU A 265 24.65 13.08 -8.74
C GLU A 265 23.90 11.77 -9.04
N PHE A 266 22.82 11.46 -8.30
CA PHE A 266 22.00 10.28 -8.56
C PHE A 266 21.47 10.27 -10.00
N TYR A 267 20.88 11.37 -10.46
CA TYR A 267 20.40 11.47 -11.85
C TYR A 267 21.55 11.40 -12.86
N ALA A 268 22.68 12.04 -12.58
CA ALA A 268 23.87 12.00 -13.45
C ALA A 268 24.43 10.59 -13.59
N ILE A 269 24.54 9.81 -12.50
CA ILE A 269 24.99 8.41 -12.52
C ILE A 269 24.08 7.55 -13.42
N HIS A 270 22.76 7.82 -13.41
CA HIS A 270 21.77 7.12 -14.25
C HIS A 270 21.68 7.66 -15.69
N GLY A 271 22.52 8.63 -16.07
CA GLY A 271 22.49 9.25 -17.41
C GLY A 271 21.22 10.08 -17.66
N ARG A 272 20.67 10.70 -16.62
CA ARG A 272 19.39 11.42 -16.62
C ARG A 272 19.50 12.79 -15.92
N SER A 273 20.60 13.48 -16.13
CA SER A 273 20.85 14.79 -15.49
C SER A 273 19.74 15.81 -15.78
N GLU A 274 19.06 15.71 -16.93
CA GLU A 274 17.96 16.56 -17.33
C GLU A 274 16.69 16.38 -16.47
N ASP A 275 16.55 15.26 -15.77
CA ASP A 275 15.43 14.99 -14.86
C ASP A 275 15.66 15.57 -13.46
N TYR A 276 16.86 16.08 -13.15
CA TYR A 276 17.12 16.77 -11.90
C TYR A 276 16.44 18.14 -11.88
N LYS A 277 15.87 18.47 -10.73
CA LYS A 277 15.37 19.81 -10.41
C LYS A 277 15.67 20.08 -8.93
N GLU A 278 16.25 21.25 -8.67
CA GLU A 278 16.40 21.72 -7.31
C GLU A 278 15.02 22.05 -6.71
N LEU A 279 14.71 21.43 -5.59
CA LEU A 279 13.47 21.63 -4.84
C LEU A 279 13.81 22.03 -3.41
N ASN A 280 13.30 23.17 -2.99
CA ASN A 280 13.36 23.67 -1.62
C ASN A 280 12.02 24.34 -1.29
N PRO A 281 11.61 24.36 0.00
CA PRO A 281 10.54 25.27 0.42
C PRO A 281 10.96 26.72 0.18
N GLY A 282 9.99 27.60 0.01
CA GLY A 282 10.26 29.05 -0.09
C GLY A 282 10.83 29.63 1.21
N PRO A 283 11.21 30.92 1.22
CA PRO A 283 11.87 31.55 2.35
C PRO A 283 11.09 31.48 3.68
N VAL A 284 9.75 31.46 3.62
CA VAL A 284 8.87 31.32 4.79
C VAL A 284 7.77 30.33 4.45
N ALA A 285 7.96 29.07 4.76
CA ALA A 285 6.94 28.03 4.55
C ALA A 285 6.19 27.74 5.85
N TYR A 286 4.90 27.41 5.73
CA TYR A 286 4.08 26.98 6.87
C TYR A 286 3.60 25.55 6.69
N TYR A 287 3.69 24.77 7.76
CA TYR A 287 3.27 23.37 7.83
C TYR A 287 2.19 23.18 8.88
N ASP A 288 1.22 22.31 8.65
CA ASP A 288 0.12 22.00 9.58
C ASP A 288 0.58 21.28 10.85
N GLY A 289 1.79 20.79 10.84
CA GLY A 289 2.50 20.15 11.94
C GLY A 289 3.94 19.87 11.54
N MET A 290 4.79 19.57 12.53
CA MET A 290 6.21 19.31 12.29
C MET A 290 6.70 18.11 13.11
N LEU A 291 7.39 17.19 12.44
CA LEU A 291 8.25 16.21 13.11
C LEU A 291 9.67 16.77 13.15
N VAL A 292 10.26 16.84 14.33
CA VAL A 292 11.69 17.11 14.48
C VAL A 292 12.40 15.80 14.69
N VAL A 293 13.28 15.43 13.75
CA VAL A 293 14.04 14.17 13.75
C VAL A 293 15.52 14.45 13.98
N GLU A 294 16.03 14.08 15.15
CA GLU A 294 17.43 14.20 15.50
C GLU A 294 18.18 12.92 15.09
N LEU A 295 18.77 12.92 13.89
CA LEU A 295 19.38 11.72 13.27
C LEU A 295 20.47 11.09 14.14
N ASP A 296 21.25 11.88 14.86
CA ASP A 296 22.31 11.42 15.76
C ASP A 296 21.78 10.71 17.02
N LYS A 297 20.49 10.86 17.32
CA LYS A 297 19.82 10.19 18.43
C LYS A 297 19.12 8.90 18.04
N ILE A 298 18.93 8.65 16.75
CA ILE A 298 18.35 7.39 16.28
C ILE A 298 19.29 6.22 16.63
N ARG A 299 18.68 5.12 17.01
CA ARG A 299 19.39 3.86 17.35
C ARG A 299 18.84 2.74 16.47
N PRO A 300 19.54 1.60 16.36
CA PRO A 300 19.01 0.44 15.66
C PRO A 300 17.64 0.05 16.20
N MET A 301 16.64 -0.03 15.28
CA MET A 301 15.23 -0.25 15.60
C MET A 301 14.79 -1.65 15.20
N ILE A 302 13.74 -2.12 15.84
CA ILE A 302 12.98 -3.30 15.45
C ILE A 302 11.49 -3.02 15.55
N ALA A 303 10.74 -3.41 14.53
CA ALA A 303 9.26 -3.43 14.61
C ALA A 303 8.82 -4.87 14.83
N MET A 304 8.30 -5.15 16.01
CA MET A 304 7.83 -6.48 16.41
C MET A 304 6.51 -6.86 15.71
N PRO A 305 6.22 -8.17 15.57
CA PRO A 305 4.94 -8.59 14.99
C PRO A 305 3.73 -7.97 15.74
N PHE A 306 2.59 -7.64 15.07
CA PHE A 306 2.31 -7.85 13.65
C PHE A 306 1.99 -6.52 12.95
N HIS A 307 2.67 -5.45 13.31
CA HIS A 307 2.49 -4.14 12.65
C HIS A 307 3.80 -3.34 12.62
N PRO A 308 4.09 -2.57 11.54
CA PRO A 308 5.31 -1.76 11.44
C PRO A 308 5.42 -0.67 12.52
N SER A 309 4.33 -0.27 13.17
CA SER A 309 4.34 0.69 14.28
C SER A 309 4.64 0.09 15.65
N ASN A 310 4.79 -1.22 15.75
CA ASN A 310 5.13 -1.87 17.01
C ASN A 310 6.65 -1.83 17.27
N THR A 311 7.19 -0.63 17.43
CA THR A 311 8.61 -0.32 17.38
C THR A 311 9.26 -0.20 18.74
N TYR A 312 10.49 -0.70 18.83
CA TYR A 312 11.42 -0.59 19.95
C TYR A 312 12.82 -0.33 19.41
N THR A 313 13.72 0.25 20.19
CA THR A 313 15.14 0.07 19.90
C THR A 313 15.55 -1.37 20.21
N ILE A 314 16.53 -1.90 19.50
CA ILE A 314 17.02 -3.28 19.76
C ILE A 314 17.60 -3.36 21.19
N ASP A 315 18.26 -2.29 21.64
CA ASP A 315 18.80 -2.22 22.99
C ASP A 315 17.70 -2.23 24.06
N GLU A 316 16.60 -1.50 23.84
CA GLU A 316 15.43 -1.51 24.73
C GLU A 316 14.79 -2.90 24.79
N LEU A 317 14.61 -3.55 23.65
CA LEU A 317 14.11 -4.93 23.60
C LEU A 317 15.01 -5.88 24.36
N ASN A 318 16.32 -5.83 24.12
CA ASN A 318 17.28 -6.70 24.79
C ASN A 318 17.34 -6.48 26.33
N ALA A 319 17.16 -5.23 26.76
CA ALA A 319 17.17 -4.87 28.19
C ALA A 319 15.90 -5.30 28.94
N ASN A 320 14.74 -5.33 28.25
CA ASN A 320 13.43 -5.61 28.82
C ASN A 320 12.76 -6.80 28.12
N LEU A 321 13.54 -7.80 27.73
CA LEU A 321 13.17 -8.83 26.76
C LEU A 321 11.86 -9.53 27.12
N MET A 322 11.74 -10.09 28.31
CA MET A 322 10.56 -10.91 28.68
C MET A 322 9.27 -10.09 28.78
N ASP A 323 9.35 -8.86 29.31
CA ASP A 323 8.20 -7.98 29.43
C ASP A 323 7.69 -7.51 28.08
N ILE A 324 8.60 -7.17 27.15
CA ILE A 324 8.25 -6.77 25.78
C ILE A 324 7.67 -7.96 25.02
N LEU A 325 8.28 -9.15 25.11
CA LEU A 325 7.75 -10.35 24.46
C LEU A 325 6.35 -10.71 24.99
N ASP A 326 6.10 -10.54 26.27
CA ASP A 326 4.79 -10.76 26.86
C ASP A 326 3.72 -9.81 26.29
N ASP A 327 4.04 -8.53 26.14
CA ASP A 327 3.17 -7.54 25.53
C ASP A 327 2.93 -7.83 24.02
N VAL A 328 3.97 -8.20 23.30
CA VAL A 328 3.88 -8.57 21.87
C VAL A 328 3.00 -9.81 21.69
N GLU A 329 3.19 -10.86 22.50
CA GLU A 329 2.37 -12.08 22.42
C GLU A 329 0.90 -11.80 22.73
N LYS A 330 0.59 -10.96 23.73
CA LYS A 330 -0.79 -10.54 24.05
C LYS A 330 -1.45 -9.80 22.89
N LYS A 331 -0.74 -8.83 22.28
CA LYS A 331 -1.24 -8.11 21.11
C LYS A 331 -1.41 -9.04 19.91
N ALA A 332 -0.49 -9.98 19.71
CA ALA A 332 -0.57 -10.98 18.65
C ALA A 332 -1.79 -11.88 18.80
N GLN A 333 -2.11 -12.35 20.01
CA GLN A 333 -3.31 -13.16 20.25
C GLN A 333 -4.60 -12.43 19.85
N ILE A 334 -4.67 -11.12 20.10
CA ILE A 334 -5.80 -10.29 19.66
C ILE A 334 -5.86 -10.26 18.12
N SER A 335 -4.73 -9.98 17.46
CA SER A 335 -4.66 -9.93 15.99
C SER A 335 -4.95 -11.27 15.32
N LEU A 336 -4.65 -12.38 15.98
CA LEU A 336 -4.88 -13.73 15.50
C LEU A 336 -6.25 -14.29 15.94
N ASP A 337 -7.05 -13.49 16.67
CA ASP A 337 -8.41 -13.84 17.11
C ASP A 337 -8.46 -15.16 17.92
N GLY A 338 -7.38 -15.46 18.65
CA GLY A 338 -7.23 -16.69 19.42
C GLY A 338 -7.25 -17.99 18.61
N LYS A 339 -7.18 -17.91 17.28
CA LYS A 339 -7.28 -19.08 16.39
C LYS A 339 -6.08 -20.00 16.43
N ILE A 340 -4.93 -19.48 16.86
CA ILE A 340 -3.68 -20.23 16.97
C ILE A 340 -2.82 -19.66 18.10
N ASP A 341 -2.16 -20.54 18.83
CA ASP A 341 -1.22 -20.12 19.88
C ASP A 341 0.04 -19.55 19.23
N PHE A 342 0.40 -18.32 19.63
CA PHE A 342 1.58 -17.63 19.16
C PHE A 342 2.52 -17.36 20.34
N THR A 343 3.80 -17.72 20.19
CA THR A 343 4.83 -17.44 21.17
C THR A 343 6.15 -17.00 20.52
N LEU A 344 6.86 -16.11 21.20
CA LEU A 344 8.23 -15.70 20.92
C LEU A 344 9.16 -16.02 22.08
N LYS A 345 8.62 -16.28 23.26
CA LYS A 345 9.41 -16.57 24.49
C LYS A 345 10.19 -17.87 24.38
N ASP A 346 9.71 -18.82 23.56
CA ASP A 346 10.41 -20.06 23.24
C ASP A 346 11.71 -19.85 22.43
N LYS A 347 11.90 -18.67 21.86
CA LYS A 347 13.11 -18.23 21.14
C LYS A 347 14.18 -17.67 22.06
N VAL A 348 13.90 -17.52 23.35
CA VAL A 348 14.87 -16.99 24.31
C VAL A 348 15.79 -18.10 24.81
N ARG A 349 17.11 -17.92 24.63
CA ARG A 349 18.16 -18.83 25.12
C ARG A 349 19.19 -17.99 25.90
N ASP A 350 19.48 -18.40 27.12
CA ASP A 350 20.43 -17.69 28.00
C ASP A 350 20.15 -16.17 28.12
N GLY A 351 18.87 -15.80 28.21
CA GLY A 351 18.42 -14.41 28.31
C GLY A 351 18.61 -13.58 27.02
N LYS A 352 18.80 -14.22 25.87
CA LYS A 352 18.94 -13.58 24.54
C LYS A 352 17.90 -14.11 23.59
N LEU A 353 17.36 -13.23 22.72
CA LEU A 353 16.45 -13.58 21.66
C LEU A 353 17.21 -14.10 20.44
N TYR A 354 16.76 -15.22 19.91
CA TYR A 354 17.28 -15.80 18.67
C TYR A 354 16.20 -15.80 17.60
N VAL A 355 16.64 -15.67 16.35
CA VAL A 355 15.79 -15.71 15.16
C VAL A 355 16.29 -16.81 14.21
N GLU A 356 15.39 -17.35 13.38
CA GLU A 356 15.73 -18.46 12.49
C GLU A 356 15.95 -18.00 11.05
N GLN A 357 15.55 -16.78 10.68
CA GLN A 357 15.70 -16.30 9.31
C GLN A 357 15.97 -14.80 9.27
N GLY A 358 16.92 -14.40 8.41
CA GLY A 358 17.14 -13.02 8.00
C GLY A 358 16.90 -12.83 6.51
N ILE A 359 16.25 -11.72 6.12
CA ILE A 359 16.01 -11.37 4.71
C ILE A 359 16.31 -9.89 4.49
N ILE A 360 17.11 -9.60 3.46
CA ILE A 360 17.36 -8.25 2.96
C ILE A 360 16.78 -8.18 1.55
N ALA A 361 15.65 -7.49 1.36
CA ALA A 361 14.90 -7.61 0.11
C ALA A 361 14.10 -6.37 -0.27
N GLY A 362 13.66 -6.36 -1.52
CA GLY A 362 12.68 -5.43 -2.05
C GLY A 362 13.18 -4.00 -2.19
N CYS A 363 12.23 -3.10 -2.33
CA CYS A 363 12.48 -1.68 -2.56
C CYS A 363 13.05 -0.93 -1.34
N ALA A 364 12.91 -1.50 -0.14
CA ALA A 364 13.46 -0.95 1.10
C ALA A 364 14.85 -1.50 1.40
N GLY A 365 15.03 -2.84 1.38
CA GLY A 365 16.27 -3.48 1.81
C GLY A 365 17.29 -3.73 0.69
N GLY A 366 16.82 -3.94 -0.55
CA GLY A 366 17.65 -4.39 -1.68
C GLY A 366 18.49 -3.31 -2.36
N GLY A 367 18.65 -2.12 -1.75
CA GLY A 367 19.49 -1.05 -2.24
C GLY A 367 20.99 -1.38 -2.15
N PHE A 368 21.77 -0.72 -3.00
CA PHE A 368 23.20 -0.97 -3.12
C PHE A 368 23.96 -0.75 -1.78
N GLU A 369 23.75 0.41 -1.14
CA GLU A 369 24.44 0.75 0.12
C GLU A 369 24.07 -0.20 1.26
N ASN A 370 22.79 -0.63 1.35
CA ASN A 370 22.35 -1.58 2.38
C ASN A 370 23.04 -2.92 2.25
N ILE A 371 23.16 -3.44 1.03
CA ILE A 371 23.77 -4.76 0.78
C ILE A 371 25.29 -4.68 1.00
N CYS A 372 25.95 -3.61 0.57
CA CYS A 372 27.39 -3.39 0.82
C CYS A 372 27.68 -3.30 2.32
N ALA A 373 26.87 -2.53 3.06
CA ALA A 373 27.05 -2.41 4.51
C ALA A 373 26.82 -3.76 5.24
N ALA A 374 25.84 -4.54 4.80
CA ALA A 374 25.62 -5.90 5.34
C ALA A 374 26.81 -6.82 5.05
N ALA A 375 27.37 -6.76 3.84
CA ALA A 375 28.55 -7.55 3.48
C ALA A 375 29.80 -7.14 4.27
N ASP A 376 29.99 -5.84 4.54
CA ASP A 376 31.10 -5.35 5.37
C ASP A 376 31.03 -5.94 6.79
N ILE A 377 29.86 -6.00 7.40
CA ILE A 377 29.63 -6.60 8.72
C ILE A 377 29.93 -8.11 8.69
N LEU A 378 29.51 -8.77 7.62
CA LEU A 378 29.60 -10.23 7.46
C LEU A 378 30.99 -10.70 7.00
N LYS A 379 31.86 -9.80 6.56
CA LYS A 379 33.19 -10.15 6.00
C LYS A 379 34.01 -10.98 6.99
N GLY A 380 34.33 -12.20 6.57
CA GLY A 380 35.10 -13.17 7.42
C GLY A 380 34.26 -13.84 8.50
N ALA A 381 32.95 -13.57 8.60
CA ALA A 381 32.03 -14.26 9.48
C ALA A 381 31.40 -15.48 8.79
N SER A 382 30.69 -16.30 9.58
CA SER A 382 29.82 -17.38 9.10
C SER A 382 28.49 -17.25 9.77
N ILE A 383 27.40 -17.42 9.01
CA ILE A 383 26.02 -17.46 9.55
C ILE A 383 25.74 -18.77 10.32
N GLY A 384 26.71 -19.72 10.33
CA GLY A 384 26.58 -21.00 11.00
C GLY A 384 25.95 -22.09 10.12
N ALA A 385 25.90 -23.30 10.67
CA ALA A 385 25.31 -24.50 10.03
C ALA A 385 24.06 -25.02 10.77
N ASP A 386 23.43 -24.17 11.56
CA ASP A 386 22.22 -24.46 12.31
C ASP A 386 20.99 -23.87 11.57
N ALA A 387 19.89 -23.66 12.28
CA ALA A 387 18.58 -23.25 11.73
C ALA A 387 18.59 -21.88 11.04
N PHE A 388 19.48 -20.97 11.42
CA PHE A 388 19.51 -19.62 10.86
C PHE A 388 19.88 -19.59 9.38
N THR A 389 19.10 -18.87 8.58
CA THR A 389 19.35 -18.64 7.16
C THR A 389 19.34 -17.15 6.83
N LEU A 390 20.09 -16.74 5.80
CA LEU A 390 20.09 -15.36 5.29
C LEU A 390 19.87 -15.36 3.78
N SER A 391 18.85 -14.65 3.33
CA SER A 391 18.60 -14.40 1.90
C SER A 391 18.72 -12.92 1.56
N VAL A 392 19.39 -12.61 0.44
CA VAL A 392 19.62 -11.24 -0.05
C VAL A 392 19.08 -11.11 -1.48
N TYR A 393 18.26 -10.09 -1.70
CA TYR A 393 17.62 -9.78 -2.99
C TYR A 393 17.98 -8.37 -3.41
N PRO A 394 18.99 -8.16 -4.29
CA PRO A 394 19.22 -6.85 -4.88
C PRO A 394 17.96 -6.34 -5.59
N ALA A 395 17.64 -5.05 -5.46
CA ALA A 395 16.39 -4.49 -5.95
C ALA A 395 16.33 -4.38 -7.48
N SER A 396 17.49 -4.43 -8.16
CA SER A 396 17.57 -4.43 -9.62
C SER A 396 18.80 -5.17 -10.13
N THR A 397 18.77 -5.57 -11.40
CA THR A 397 19.92 -6.21 -12.04
C THR A 397 21.13 -5.27 -12.19
N PRO A 398 20.96 -3.95 -12.45
CA PRO A 398 22.10 -3.03 -12.37
C PRO A 398 22.79 -3.04 -10.99
N ILE A 399 22.04 -3.04 -9.90
CA ILE A 399 22.60 -3.19 -8.55
C ILE A 399 23.31 -4.55 -8.41
N TYR A 400 22.64 -5.64 -8.81
CA TYR A 400 23.22 -6.98 -8.75
C TYR A 400 24.56 -7.06 -9.51
N MET A 401 24.64 -6.47 -10.71
CA MET A 401 25.83 -6.43 -11.53
C MET A 401 26.97 -5.67 -10.85
N GLU A 402 26.66 -4.52 -10.21
CA GLU A 402 27.70 -3.73 -9.52
C GLU A 402 28.20 -4.44 -8.26
N LEU A 403 27.32 -5.11 -7.52
CA LEU A 403 27.71 -5.97 -6.39
C LEU A 403 28.60 -7.16 -6.84
N ALA A 404 28.39 -7.68 -8.06
CA ALA A 404 29.27 -8.70 -8.63
C ALA A 404 30.65 -8.14 -8.99
N LYS A 405 30.66 -6.96 -9.62
CA LYS A 405 31.92 -6.30 -10.05
C LYS A 405 32.82 -5.90 -8.88
N ASN A 406 32.22 -5.42 -7.76
CA ASN A 406 33.00 -4.95 -6.61
C ASN A 406 33.30 -6.05 -5.58
N GLY A 407 32.89 -7.30 -5.82
CA GLY A 407 33.18 -8.46 -4.96
C GLY A 407 32.23 -8.65 -3.77
N THR A 408 31.23 -7.79 -3.59
CA THR A 408 30.26 -7.90 -2.48
C THR A 408 29.48 -9.21 -2.52
N LEU A 409 29.12 -9.71 -3.72
CA LEU A 409 28.46 -11.01 -3.84
C LEU A 409 29.31 -12.16 -3.34
N ALA A 410 30.60 -12.18 -3.68
CA ALA A 410 31.51 -13.22 -3.21
C ALA A 410 31.59 -13.22 -1.68
N THR A 411 31.73 -12.05 -1.07
CA THR A 411 31.75 -11.91 0.40
C THR A 411 30.47 -12.49 1.04
N LEU A 412 29.29 -12.18 0.50
CA LEU A 412 28.02 -12.69 1.02
C LEU A 412 27.91 -14.22 0.87
N ILE A 413 28.28 -14.75 -0.29
CA ILE A 413 28.22 -16.21 -0.55
C ILE A 413 29.18 -16.98 0.36
N GLU A 414 30.36 -16.48 0.58
CA GLU A 414 31.38 -17.08 1.50
C GLU A 414 30.85 -17.20 2.92
N THR A 415 29.99 -16.29 3.39
CA THR A 415 29.40 -16.36 4.73
C THR A 415 28.28 -17.40 4.87
N GLY A 416 27.77 -17.93 3.76
CA GLY A 416 26.63 -18.84 3.70
C GLY A 416 25.30 -18.16 3.33
N ALA A 417 25.30 -16.87 3.01
CA ALA A 417 24.11 -16.18 2.55
C ALA A 417 23.70 -16.63 1.13
N ILE A 418 22.40 -16.63 0.86
CA ILE A 418 21.84 -16.95 -0.45
C ILE A 418 21.50 -15.64 -1.16
N VAL A 419 22.15 -15.37 -2.31
CA VAL A 419 21.86 -14.19 -3.11
C VAL A 419 20.96 -14.56 -4.27
N LYS A 420 19.85 -13.84 -4.44
CA LYS A 420 18.83 -14.08 -5.45
C LYS A 420 18.64 -12.85 -6.34
N THR A 421 17.84 -12.97 -7.39
CA THR A 421 17.51 -11.87 -8.31
C THR A 421 16.43 -10.96 -7.78
N ALA A 422 16.18 -9.82 -8.43
CA ALA A 422 15.14 -8.87 -8.05
C ALA A 422 13.74 -9.51 -8.02
N PHE A 423 13.10 -9.48 -6.86
CA PHE A 423 11.81 -10.11 -6.62
C PHE A 423 11.14 -9.54 -5.37
N CYS A 424 9.85 -9.22 -5.44
CA CYS A 424 9.08 -8.71 -4.31
C CYS A 424 8.51 -9.79 -3.37
N GLY A 425 8.60 -11.06 -3.74
CA GLY A 425 7.97 -12.19 -3.04
C GLY A 425 8.14 -12.20 -1.52
N PRO A 426 9.35 -12.02 -0.97
CA PRO A 426 9.54 -12.00 0.48
C PRO A 426 8.79 -10.89 1.22
N CYS A 427 8.41 -9.80 0.52
CA CYS A 427 7.67 -8.69 1.12
C CYS A 427 6.18 -8.98 1.29
N PHE A 428 5.64 -10.01 0.61
CA PHE A 428 4.19 -10.31 0.63
C PHE A 428 3.84 -11.79 0.81
N GLY A 429 4.79 -12.62 1.24
CA GLY A 429 4.56 -14.02 1.60
C GLY A 429 4.58 -15.01 0.42
N ALA A 430 5.25 -14.66 -0.69
CA ALA A 430 5.41 -15.50 -1.86
C ALA A 430 6.88 -15.89 -2.10
N GLY A 431 7.55 -16.41 -1.10
CA GLY A 431 8.92 -16.88 -1.20
C GLY A 431 9.68 -16.73 0.09
N ASP A 432 10.69 -17.57 0.29
CA ASP A 432 11.46 -17.67 1.54
C ASP A 432 10.55 -17.81 2.78
N THR A 433 9.53 -18.65 2.67
CA THR A 433 8.62 -18.94 3.77
C THR A 433 9.39 -19.71 4.86
N PRO A 434 9.42 -19.24 6.11
CA PRO A 434 10.10 -19.93 7.18
C PRO A 434 9.31 -21.14 7.69
N ALA A 435 9.95 -21.95 8.53
CA ALA A 435 9.28 -23.09 9.17
C ALA A 435 8.16 -22.62 10.12
N ASN A 436 7.27 -23.58 10.49
CA ASN A 436 6.24 -23.30 11.49
C ASN A 436 6.86 -22.80 12.79
N ASN A 437 6.26 -21.80 13.42
CA ASN A 437 6.72 -21.12 14.62
C ASN A 437 8.10 -20.42 14.49
N ALA A 438 8.65 -20.26 13.29
CA ALA A 438 9.90 -19.54 13.12
C ALA A 438 9.69 -18.02 13.23
N PHE A 439 10.75 -17.35 13.70
CA PHE A 439 10.82 -15.89 13.77
C PHE A 439 11.80 -15.37 12.74
N SER A 440 11.31 -14.56 11.79
CA SER A 440 12.08 -13.97 10.69
C SER A 440 12.30 -12.48 10.94
N ILE A 441 13.51 -12.00 10.69
CA ILE A 441 13.83 -10.57 10.67
C ILE A 441 14.06 -10.12 9.24
N ARG A 442 13.41 -9.03 8.81
CA ARG A 442 13.43 -8.59 7.42
C ARG A 442 13.68 -7.09 7.28
N HIS A 443 14.57 -6.73 6.39
CA HIS A 443 14.57 -5.39 5.79
C HIS A 443 13.65 -5.44 4.58
N SER A 444 12.40 -5.31 4.84
CA SER A 444 11.27 -5.22 3.92
C SER A 444 10.27 -4.21 4.45
N THR A 445 9.06 -4.15 3.92
CA THR A 445 8.15 -3.05 4.21
C THR A 445 7.10 -3.36 5.27
N ARG A 446 6.67 -4.62 5.44
CA ARG A 446 5.55 -4.99 6.31
C ARG A 446 5.78 -6.29 7.07
N ASN A 447 5.16 -6.38 8.26
CA ASN A 447 5.20 -7.55 9.13
C ASN A 447 3.81 -7.95 9.65
N PHE A 448 2.76 -7.70 8.87
CA PHE A 448 1.40 -8.14 9.18
C PHE A 448 1.33 -9.67 9.33
N PRO A 449 0.28 -10.22 9.98
CA PRO A 449 0.09 -11.67 10.06
C PRO A 449 0.18 -12.34 8.68
N ASN A 450 0.84 -13.48 8.60
CA ASN A 450 1.04 -14.29 7.39
C ASN A 450 1.86 -13.63 6.26
N ARG A 451 2.50 -12.50 6.52
CA ARG A 451 3.38 -11.82 5.53
C ARG A 451 4.62 -12.62 5.17
N GLU A 452 4.98 -13.57 6.00
CA GLU A 452 6.05 -14.54 5.76
C GLU A 452 5.60 -15.77 4.97
N GLY A 453 4.28 -15.96 4.76
CA GLY A 453 3.70 -17.03 3.95
C GLY A 453 3.14 -18.21 4.74
N SER A 454 3.12 -18.19 6.08
CA SER A 454 2.46 -19.24 6.88
C SER A 454 0.93 -19.23 6.67
N LYS A 455 0.29 -20.38 6.92
CA LYS A 455 -1.15 -20.58 6.69
C LYS A 455 -1.86 -21.02 7.96
N ILE A 456 -2.52 -20.09 8.63
CA ILE A 456 -3.26 -20.33 9.89
C ILE A 456 -4.29 -21.44 9.71
N GLN A 457 -5.00 -21.51 8.57
CA GLN A 457 -5.98 -22.55 8.26
C GLN A 457 -5.37 -23.96 8.24
N ASN A 458 -4.05 -24.08 8.09
CA ASN A 458 -3.31 -25.34 8.16
C ASN A 458 -2.66 -25.57 9.55
N GLY A 459 -3.01 -24.77 10.57
CA GLY A 459 -2.39 -24.82 11.89
C GLY A 459 -0.95 -24.26 11.92
N GLN A 460 -0.58 -23.41 10.95
CA GLN A 460 0.76 -22.86 10.82
C GLN A 460 0.76 -21.39 11.21
N ILE A 461 1.78 -20.99 11.96
CA ILE A 461 2.09 -19.58 12.26
C ILE A 461 3.59 -19.38 12.25
N SER A 462 4.02 -18.30 11.63
CA SER A 462 5.36 -17.73 11.75
C SER A 462 5.22 -16.23 11.87
N SER A 463 6.31 -15.52 12.13
CA SER A 463 6.22 -14.08 12.31
C SER A 463 7.42 -13.35 11.73
N VAL A 464 7.20 -12.08 11.43
CA VAL A 464 8.22 -11.17 10.92
C VAL A 464 8.39 -10.00 11.86
N ALA A 465 9.64 -9.65 12.17
CA ALA A 465 10.01 -8.32 12.64
C ALA A 465 10.75 -7.55 11.55
N LEU A 466 10.55 -6.24 11.49
CA LEU A 466 11.28 -5.37 10.55
C LEU A 466 12.54 -4.82 11.21
N MET A 467 13.66 -4.88 10.50
CA MET A 467 14.95 -4.36 10.94
C MET A 467 15.75 -3.82 9.76
N ASP A 468 16.74 -2.97 10.04
CA ASP A 468 17.70 -2.53 9.03
C ASP A 468 18.66 -3.67 8.61
N ALA A 469 19.10 -3.66 7.36
CA ALA A 469 20.02 -4.65 6.78
C ALA A 469 21.31 -4.79 7.59
N ARG A 470 21.80 -3.71 8.20
CA ARG A 470 22.99 -3.71 9.04
C ARG A 470 22.79 -4.54 10.31
N SER A 471 21.67 -4.35 11.00
CA SER A 471 21.33 -5.14 12.19
C SER A 471 20.96 -6.59 11.87
N ILE A 472 20.38 -6.85 10.69
CA ILE A 472 20.20 -8.21 10.19
C ILE A 472 21.54 -8.90 9.97
N ALA A 473 22.50 -8.22 9.35
CA ALA A 473 23.85 -8.74 9.15
C ALA A 473 24.59 -8.98 10.48
N ALA A 474 24.46 -8.06 11.45
CA ALA A 474 25.01 -8.24 12.79
C ALA A 474 24.41 -9.46 13.51
N THR A 475 23.12 -9.67 13.38
CA THR A 475 22.40 -10.84 13.90
C THR A 475 22.86 -12.13 13.19
N ALA A 476 23.03 -12.08 11.87
CA ALA A 476 23.55 -13.19 11.08
C ALA A 476 24.99 -13.58 11.48
N ALA A 477 25.88 -12.60 11.65
CA ALA A 477 27.23 -12.81 12.14
C ALA A 477 27.29 -13.50 13.54
N ASN A 478 26.25 -13.27 14.33
CA ASN A 478 26.01 -13.91 15.63
C ASN A 478 25.08 -15.14 15.55
N LYS A 479 24.92 -15.74 14.34
CA LYS A 479 24.22 -17.01 14.12
C LYS A 479 22.75 -16.97 14.60
N GLY A 480 22.06 -15.85 14.36
CA GLY A 480 20.68 -15.64 14.73
C GLY A 480 20.44 -14.98 16.09
N ARG A 481 21.47 -14.72 16.90
CA ARG A 481 21.33 -13.93 18.14
C ARG A 481 21.05 -12.46 17.79
N LEU A 482 19.89 -11.96 18.19
CA LEU A 482 19.47 -10.58 17.92
C LEU A 482 20.53 -9.57 18.40
N THR A 483 21.11 -8.84 17.46
CA THR A 483 22.28 -7.97 17.69
C THR A 483 22.07 -6.62 16.96
N PRO A 484 22.23 -5.47 17.65
CA PRO A 484 22.21 -4.17 16.99
C PRO A 484 23.49 -3.94 16.19
N ALA A 485 23.41 -3.30 15.03
CA ALA A 485 24.56 -3.04 14.18
C ALA A 485 25.59 -2.07 14.80
N THR A 486 25.25 -1.35 15.85
CA THR A 486 26.17 -0.51 16.62
C THR A 486 27.32 -1.30 17.25
N GLU A 487 27.18 -2.62 17.44
CA GLU A 487 28.30 -3.50 17.84
C GLU A 487 29.39 -3.62 16.75
N TYR A 488 29.10 -3.27 15.51
CA TYR A 488 29.94 -3.32 14.32
C TYR A 488 30.25 -1.93 13.75
N ALA A 489 30.08 -0.88 14.53
CA ALA A 489 30.33 0.50 14.09
C ALA A 489 31.78 0.71 13.64
N GLY A 490 31.95 1.39 12.49
CA GLY A 490 33.26 1.77 11.95
C GLY A 490 33.86 0.82 10.91
N THR A 491 33.12 -0.22 10.48
CA THR A 491 33.62 -1.22 9.50
C THR A 491 33.15 -0.98 8.05
N TYR A 492 32.44 0.10 7.76
CA TYR A 492 31.81 0.33 6.46
C TYR A 492 32.75 0.89 5.40
N SER A 493 32.84 0.21 4.24
CA SER A 493 33.67 0.59 3.11
C SER A 493 33.02 1.67 2.23
N ASN A 494 31.70 1.79 2.25
CA ASN A 494 30.89 2.73 1.46
C ASN A 494 31.33 2.86 0.00
N PRO A 495 31.34 1.77 -0.79
CA PRO A 495 31.78 1.80 -2.16
C PRO A 495 30.87 2.69 -3.02
N LYS A 496 31.45 3.34 -4.03
CA LYS A 496 30.67 4.14 -4.98
C LYS A 496 29.84 3.24 -5.88
N TYR A 497 28.57 3.63 -6.11
CA TYR A 497 27.70 2.97 -7.06
C TYR A 497 27.93 3.49 -8.49
N TYR A 498 27.93 2.59 -9.47
CA TYR A 498 27.98 2.87 -10.90
C TYR A 498 26.82 2.16 -11.59
N PHE A 499 25.89 2.94 -12.16
CA PHE A 499 24.76 2.38 -12.89
C PHE A 499 25.18 1.90 -14.28
N ASP A 500 24.93 0.64 -14.59
CA ASP A 500 25.10 0.07 -15.91
C ASP A 500 23.70 -0.28 -16.50
N GLY A 501 23.19 0.59 -17.38
CA GLY A 501 21.88 0.43 -18.01
C GLY A 501 21.86 -0.57 -19.18
N THR A 502 22.98 -1.25 -19.49
CA THR A 502 23.08 -2.18 -20.64
C THR A 502 22.05 -3.31 -20.52
N ILE A 503 21.83 -3.84 -19.32
CA ILE A 503 20.86 -4.93 -19.13
C ILE A 503 19.43 -4.49 -19.49
N TYR A 504 19.05 -3.26 -19.14
CA TYR A 504 17.73 -2.74 -19.49
C TYR A 504 17.59 -2.54 -20.99
N LYS A 505 18.64 -2.03 -21.68
CA LYS A 505 18.64 -1.93 -23.14
C LYS A 505 18.48 -3.29 -23.84
N ASN A 506 19.00 -4.35 -23.23
CA ASN A 506 18.94 -5.71 -23.79
C ASN A 506 17.61 -6.43 -23.50
N ARG A 507 16.92 -6.07 -22.44
CA ARG A 507 15.79 -6.88 -21.93
C ARG A 507 14.46 -6.14 -21.79
N VAL A 508 14.47 -4.86 -21.54
CA VAL A 508 13.25 -4.06 -21.38
C VAL A 508 12.71 -3.68 -22.76
N PHE A 509 11.45 -4.02 -23.02
CA PHE A 509 10.75 -3.52 -24.18
C PHE A 509 10.24 -2.10 -23.91
N ASP A 510 10.60 -1.16 -24.76
CA ASP A 510 10.16 0.23 -24.69
C ASP A 510 9.63 0.68 -26.05
N SER A 511 8.32 0.88 -26.13
CA SER A 511 7.63 1.35 -27.35
C SER A 511 7.96 2.80 -27.72
N LYS A 512 8.62 3.56 -26.84
CA LYS A 512 8.81 5.00 -26.96
C LYS A 512 7.49 5.79 -27.11
N GLY A 513 6.41 5.28 -26.48
CA GLY A 513 5.07 5.87 -26.57
C GLY A 513 4.34 5.62 -27.91
N VAL A 514 4.90 4.78 -28.77
CA VAL A 514 4.28 4.45 -30.07
C VAL A 514 3.40 3.21 -29.91
N ALA A 515 2.09 3.38 -30.09
CA ALA A 515 1.13 2.29 -30.09
C ALA A 515 1.10 1.57 -31.45
N ASP A 516 0.97 0.25 -31.43
CA ASP A 516 0.76 -0.58 -32.62
C ASP A 516 -0.58 -1.33 -32.53
N PRO A 517 -1.68 -0.77 -33.08
CA PRO A 517 -3.00 -1.38 -33.04
C PRO A 517 -3.07 -2.78 -33.67
N SER A 518 -2.12 -3.13 -34.56
CA SER A 518 -2.11 -4.44 -35.25
C SER A 518 -1.69 -5.60 -34.33
N VAL A 519 -1.08 -5.31 -33.20
CA VAL A 519 -0.65 -6.34 -32.24
C VAL A 519 -1.86 -7.02 -31.63
N GLU A 520 -1.91 -8.35 -31.70
CA GLU A 520 -2.91 -9.15 -30.99
C GLU A 520 -2.47 -9.37 -29.54
N ILE A 521 -3.42 -9.15 -28.61
CA ILE A 521 -3.18 -9.39 -27.18
C ILE A 521 -3.23 -10.89 -26.92
N GLN A 522 -2.22 -11.41 -26.22
CA GLN A 522 -2.18 -12.80 -25.79
C GLN A 522 -2.94 -12.97 -24.46
N PHE A 523 -4.00 -13.76 -24.49
CA PHE A 523 -4.77 -14.12 -23.31
C PHE A 523 -4.43 -15.53 -22.89
N GLY A 524 -4.05 -15.71 -21.62
CA GLY A 524 -4.00 -17.04 -21.01
C GLY A 524 -5.40 -17.51 -20.57
N PRO A 525 -5.60 -18.80 -20.36
CA PRO A 525 -6.90 -19.36 -19.97
C PRO A 525 -7.45 -18.79 -18.64
N ASN A 526 -6.57 -18.32 -17.76
CA ASN A 526 -6.95 -17.73 -16.48
C ASN A 526 -7.38 -16.25 -16.57
N ILE A 527 -7.01 -15.54 -17.63
CA ILE A 527 -7.37 -14.13 -17.79
C ILE A 527 -8.85 -14.04 -18.18
N LYS A 528 -9.67 -13.48 -17.29
CA LYS A 528 -11.12 -13.39 -17.44
C LYS A 528 -11.60 -11.95 -17.45
N ASP A 529 -12.69 -11.71 -18.18
CA ASP A 529 -13.39 -10.44 -18.13
C ASP A 529 -14.15 -10.25 -16.81
N TRP A 530 -14.47 -9.00 -16.50
CA TRP A 530 -15.29 -8.66 -15.37
C TRP A 530 -16.74 -9.14 -15.59
N PRO A 531 -17.40 -9.67 -14.56
CA PRO A 531 -18.84 -9.95 -14.64
C PRO A 531 -19.63 -8.64 -14.78
N GLN A 532 -20.87 -8.75 -15.26
CA GLN A 532 -21.77 -7.59 -15.30
C GLN A 532 -22.07 -7.09 -13.88
N MET A 533 -22.01 -5.77 -13.70
CA MET A 533 -22.29 -5.09 -12.44
C MET A 533 -23.60 -4.32 -12.59
N PRO A 534 -24.62 -4.57 -11.74
CA PRO A 534 -25.88 -3.82 -11.81
C PRO A 534 -25.71 -2.38 -11.34
N ALA A 535 -26.51 -1.46 -11.85
CA ALA A 535 -26.62 -0.10 -11.35
C ALA A 535 -27.27 -0.10 -9.96
N LEU A 536 -27.03 0.96 -9.18
CA LEU A 536 -27.63 1.11 -7.86
C LEU A 536 -29.14 1.21 -7.99
N ALA A 537 -29.88 0.35 -7.30
CA ALA A 537 -31.34 0.39 -7.22
C ALA A 537 -31.83 1.54 -6.32
N GLU A 538 -33.12 1.85 -6.38
CA GLU A 538 -33.74 2.89 -5.53
C GLU A 538 -33.58 2.53 -4.04
N ASN A 539 -33.80 1.27 -3.71
CA ASN A 539 -33.72 0.74 -2.35
C ASN A 539 -32.76 -0.45 -2.31
N LEU A 540 -32.20 -0.74 -1.13
CA LEU A 540 -31.35 -1.92 -0.91
C LEU A 540 -31.87 -2.76 0.24
N ILE A 541 -31.82 -4.08 0.08
CA ILE A 541 -31.91 -5.07 1.14
C ILE A 541 -30.56 -5.78 1.22
N LEU A 542 -29.85 -5.61 2.33
CA LEU A 542 -28.50 -6.14 2.54
C LEU A 542 -28.48 -7.14 3.69
N LYS A 543 -27.89 -8.31 3.46
CA LYS A 543 -27.55 -9.24 4.55
C LYS A 543 -26.15 -8.89 5.09
N VAL A 544 -26.01 -8.77 6.39
CA VAL A 544 -24.71 -8.68 7.05
C VAL A 544 -24.08 -10.07 7.02
N VAL A 545 -23.00 -10.25 6.25
CA VAL A 545 -22.39 -11.56 6.02
C VAL A 545 -21.03 -11.72 6.70
N SER A 546 -20.52 -10.66 7.30
CA SER A 546 -19.33 -10.70 8.17
C SER A 546 -19.33 -9.49 9.11
N GLU A 547 -18.79 -9.71 10.31
CA GLU A 547 -18.70 -8.71 11.38
C GLU A 547 -17.31 -8.81 12.01
N ILE A 548 -16.50 -7.76 11.87
CA ILE A 548 -15.08 -7.75 12.25
C ILE A 548 -14.84 -6.66 13.29
N HIS A 549 -14.51 -7.04 14.51
CA HIS A 549 -14.32 -6.14 15.64
C HIS A 549 -12.86 -5.80 15.95
N ASP A 550 -11.91 -6.28 15.14
CA ASP A 550 -10.51 -5.89 15.31
C ASP A 550 -10.37 -4.37 15.16
N PRO A 551 -9.50 -3.73 15.95
CA PRO A 551 -9.28 -2.29 15.88
C PRO A 551 -8.89 -1.78 14.50
N VAL A 552 -8.20 -2.62 13.71
CA VAL A 552 -7.81 -2.36 12.32
C VAL A 552 -7.90 -3.67 11.54
N THR A 553 -8.50 -3.63 10.35
CA THR A 553 -8.52 -4.76 9.41
C THR A 553 -7.67 -4.41 8.19
N THR A 554 -6.66 -5.21 7.93
CA THR A 554 -5.74 -4.98 6.82
C THR A 554 -6.34 -5.43 5.49
N THR A 555 -5.81 -4.89 4.38
CA THR A 555 -6.19 -5.38 3.05
C THR A 555 -5.74 -6.81 2.80
N ASP A 556 -4.72 -7.31 3.53
CA ASP A 556 -4.30 -8.71 3.47
C ASP A 556 -5.28 -9.67 4.15
N GLU A 557 -6.04 -9.20 5.14
CA GLU A 557 -7.13 -9.97 5.76
C GLU A 557 -8.39 -9.94 4.88
N LEU A 558 -8.64 -8.82 4.20
CA LEU A 558 -9.77 -8.71 3.26
C LEU A 558 -9.56 -9.58 2.02
N ILE A 559 -8.35 -9.61 1.47
CA ILE A 559 -7.95 -10.50 0.37
C ILE A 559 -6.46 -10.87 0.50
N PRO A 560 -6.11 -12.12 0.77
CA PRO A 560 -4.73 -12.56 0.95
C PRO A 560 -3.82 -12.20 -0.23
N SER A 561 -2.54 -11.91 0.01
CA SER A 561 -1.63 -11.49 -1.06
C SER A 561 -0.90 -12.63 -1.73
N GLY A 562 -0.08 -13.38 -1.00
CA GLY A 562 0.86 -14.34 -1.57
C GLY A 562 0.18 -15.52 -2.26
N GLU A 563 -0.72 -16.20 -1.54
CA GLU A 563 -1.40 -17.40 -2.05
C GLU A 563 -2.38 -17.15 -3.19
N THR A 564 -2.82 -15.91 -3.37
CA THR A 564 -3.78 -15.52 -4.40
C THR A 564 -3.15 -14.82 -5.60
N SER A 565 -1.84 -14.63 -5.58
CA SER A 565 -1.14 -13.82 -6.59
C SER A 565 -1.35 -14.33 -8.02
N SER A 566 -1.46 -15.64 -8.21
CA SER A 566 -1.70 -16.26 -9.52
C SER A 566 -3.14 -16.10 -10.04
N PHE A 567 -4.09 -15.66 -9.22
CA PHE A 567 -5.51 -15.53 -9.61
C PHE A 567 -5.93 -14.09 -9.86
N ARG A 568 -4.99 -13.13 -9.82
CA ARG A 568 -5.27 -11.69 -9.92
C ARG A 568 -5.88 -11.26 -11.26
N SER A 569 -5.65 -12.04 -12.32
CA SER A 569 -6.23 -11.85 -13.65
C SER A 569 -7.60 -12.52 -13.84
N ASN A 570 -8.15 -13.15 -12.81
CA ASN A 570 -9.44 -13.83 -12.82
C ASN A 570 -10.32 -13.31 -11.67
N PRO A 571 -11.18 -12.30 -11.89
CA PRO A 571 -12.01 -11.72 -10.85
C PRO A 571 -12.89 -12.72 -10.11
N LEU A 572 -13.48 -13.68 -10.84
CA LEU A 572 -14.35 -14.71 -10.25
C LEU A 572 -13.56 -15.70 -9.40
N GLY A 573 -12.42 -16.18 -9.93
CA GLY A 573 -11.55 -17.11 -9.22
C GLY A 573 -10.90 -16.49 -7.99
N LEU A 574 -10.51 -15.19 -8.09
CA LEU A 574 -9.92 -14.48 -6.98
C LEU A 574 -10.93 -14.23 -5.85
N ALA A 575 -12.17 -13.93 -6.19
CA ALA A 575 -13.22 -13.65 -5.20
C ALA A 575 -13.46 -14.80 -4.21
N GLU A 576 -13.15 -16.05 -4.60
CA GLU A 576 -13.23 -17.23 -3.73
C GLU A 576 -12.31 -17.16 -2.50
N PHE A 577 -11.32 -16.28 -2.51
CA PHE A 577 -10.38 -16.10 -1.40
C PHE A 577 -10.72 -14.88 -0.51
N THR A 578 -11.84 -14.19 -0.77
CA THR A 578 -12.24 -13.02 0.04
C THR A 578 -12.43 -13.44 1.50
N LEU A 579 -11.76 -12.72 2.42
CA LEU A 579 -11.76 -12.98 3.87
C LEU A 579 -11.35 -14.41 4.26
N SER A 580 -10.71 -15.18 3.36
CA SER A 580 -10.40 -16.60 3.61
C SER A 580 -9.58 -16.85 4.88
N ARG A 581 -8.78 -15.89 5.30
CA ARG A 581 -7.96 -15.97 6.53
C ARG A 581 -8.69 -15.44 7.77
N LYS A 582 -9.63 -14.50 7.59
CA LYS A 582 -10.32 -13.83 8.69
C LYS A 582 -11.69 -14.45 8.98
N ASP A 583 -12.47 -14.66 7.96
CA ASP A 583 -13.82 -15.24 8.02
C ASP A 583 -14.05 -16.20 6.84
N PRO A 584 -13.54 -17.45 6.92
CA PRO A 584 -13.61 -18.40 5.80
C PRO A 584 -15.02 -18.73 5.31
N ALA A 585 -16.05 -18.51 6.14
CA ALA A 585 -17.44 -18.74 5.75
C ALA A 585 -18.08 -17.57 4.97
N TYR A 586 -17.41 -16.42 4.88
CA TYR A 586 -17.89 -15.21 4.20
C TYR A 586 -18.34 -15.49 2.76
N VAL A 587 -17.48 -16.15 1.96
CA VAL A 587 -17.77 -16.42 0.54
C VAL A 587 -19.05 -17.23 0.35
N GLY A 588 -19.25 -18.26 1.18
CA GLY A 588 -20.47 -19.07 1.16
C GLY A 588 -21.71 -18.22 1.45
N ARG A 589 -21.69 -17.46 2.54
CA ARG A 589 -22.80 -16.57 2.94
C ARG A 589 -23.10 -15.49 1.91
N ALA A 590 -22.07 -14.89 1.30
CA ALA A 590 -22.26 -13.87 0.26
C ALA A 590 -22.92 -14.46 -0.99
N LYS A 591 -22.48 -15.63 -1.44
CA LYS A 591 -23.02 -16.34 -2.61
C LYS A 591 -24.49 -16.76 -2.38
N GLU A 592 -24.85 -17.20 -1.17
CA GLU A 592 -26.23 -17.52 -0.83
C GLU A 592 -27.16 -16.31 -1.07
N VAL A 593 -26.74 -15.12 -0.67
CA VAL A 593 -27.52 -13.89 -0.89
C VAL A 593 -27.52 -13.46 -2.35
N GLN A 594 -26.41 -13.65 -3.05
CA GLN A 594 -26.25 -13.21 -4.44
C GLN A 594 -27.27 -13.85 -5.40
N VAL A 595 -27.81 -15.05 -5.08
CA VAL A 595 -28.84 -15.69 -5.91
C VAL A 595 -30.08 -14.81 -6.08
N ALA A 596 -30.42 -14.01 -5.06
CA ALA A 596 -31.57 -13.11 -5.10
C ALA A 596 -31.36 -11.94 -6.08
N GLU A 597 -30.15 -11.35 -6.10
CA GLU A 597 -29.81 -10.29 -7.06
C GLU A 597 -29.80 -10.83 -8.49
N LYS A 598 -29.25 -12.02 -8.70
CA LYS A 598 -29.28 -12.68 -10.02
C LYS A 598 -30.71 -12.95 -10.49
N ALA A 599 -31.60 -13.34 -9.59
CA ALA A 599 -33.02 -13.50 -9.91
C ALA A 599 -33.65 -12.15 -10.35
N ILE A 600 -33.38 -11.06 -9.63
CA ILE A 600 -33.84 -9.71 -10.01
C ILE A 600 -33.35 -9.35 -11.42
N GLN A 601 -32.07 -9.57 -11.72
CA GLN A 601 -31.49 -9.28 -13.03
C GLN A 601 -32.14 -10.09 -14.16
N ASN A 602 -32.61 -11.30 -13.88
CA ASN A 602 -33.34 -12.15 -14.80
C ASN A 602 -34.85 -11.82 -14.85
N GLY A 603 -35.32 -10.82 -14.09
CA GLY A 603 -36.75 -10.49 -13.99
C GLY A 603 -37.55 -11.43 -13.10
N GLU A 604 -36.91 -12.30 -12.35
CA GLU A 604 -37.52 -13.27 -11.44
C GLU A 604 -37.76 -12.68 -10.05
N CYS A 605 -38.53 -13.38 -9.22
CA CYS A 605 -38.83 -12.94 -7.85
C CYS A 605 -37.65 -13.33 -6.91
N PRO A 606 -36.99 -12.38 -6.22
CA PRO A 606 -35.88 -12.69 -5.34
C PRO A 606 -36.27 -13.58 -4.16
N ALA A 607 -37.50 -13.49 -3.64
CA ALA A 607 -37.99 -14.31 -2.55
C ALA A 607 -38.38 -15.74 -2.95
N GLU A 608 -38.45 -16.03 -4.24
CA GLU A 608 -38.57 -17.40 -4.75
C GLU A 608 -37.18 -18.05 -4.87
N ALA A 609 -36.18 -17.29 -5.35
CA ALA A 609 -34.79 -17.74 -5.43
C ALA A 609 -34.15 -17.90 -4.04
N LEU A 610 -34.49 -17.02 -3.09
CA LEU A 610 -34.00 -17.05 -1.70
C LEU A 610 -35.19 -16.93 -0.73
N PRO A 611 -35.76 -18.07 -0.30
CA PRO A 611 -37.02 -18.08 0.51
C PRO A 611 -36.95 -17.32 1.83
N GLU A 612 -35.78 -17.19 2.43
CA GLU A 612 -35.59 -16.39 3.66
C GLU A 612 -35.88 -14.90 3.49
N LEU A 613 -36.00 -14.41 2.26
CA LEU A 613 -36.40 -13.04 1.97
C LEU A 613 -37.91 -12.81 2.10
N LYS A 614 -38.76 -13.85 2.15
CA LYS A 614 -40.23 -13.69 2.31
C LYS A 614 -40.57 -12.88 3.53
N PRO A 615 -40.18 -13.26 4.76
CA PRO A 615 -40.47 -12.46 5.95
C PRO A 615 -39.79 -11.08 5.92
N VAL A 616 -38.65 -10.94 5.24
CA VAL A 616 -37.96 -9.64 5.07
C VAL A 616 -38.84 -8.70 4.25
N PHE A 617 -39.36 -9.13 3.11
CA PHE A 617 -40.26 -8.33 2.29
C PHE A 617 -41.59 -8.04 3.01
N GLU A 618 -42.14 -9.02 3.77
CA GLU A 618 -43.35 -8.81 4.57
C GLU A 618 -43.14 -7.69 5.59
N ALA A 619 -42.05 -7.71 6.32
CA ALA A 619 -41.71 -6.66 7.29
C ALA A 619 -41.49 -5.29 6.60
N VAL A 620 -40.76 -5.26 5.49
CA VAL A 620 -40.54 -4.03 4.70
C VAL A 620 -41.87 -3.45 4.21
N HIS A 621 -42.77 -4.28 3.69
CA HIS A 621 -44.06 -3.86 3.16
C HIS A 621 -44.97 -3.24 4.21
N THR A 622 -44.78 -3.49 5.50
CA THR A 622 -45.59 -2.83 6.56
C THR A 622 -45.44 -1.31 6.53
N LYS A 623 -44.30 -0.80 6.10
CA LYS A 623 -43.99 0.63 6.03
C LYS A 623 -43.71 1.13 4.61
N TYR A 624 -43.23 0.27 3.74
CA TYR A 624 -42.85 0.58 2.35
C TYR A 624 -43.51 -0.41 1.36
N PRO A 625 -44.82 -0.35 1.21
CA PRO A 625 -45.57 -1.31 0.38
C PRO A 625 -45.24 -1.25 -1.12
N GLN A 626 -44.59 -0.18 -1.60
CA GLN A 626 -44.17 0.02 -2.97
C GLN A 626 -42.84 -0.70 -3.33
N VAL A 627 -42.11 -1.24 -2.36
CA VAL A 627 -40.82 -1.91 -2.62
C VAL A 627 -41.05 -3.27 -3.26
N ASP A 628 -40.53 -3.46 -4.47
CA ASP A 628 -40.61 -4.71 -5.20
C ASP A 628 -39.34 -4.99 -6.02
N LYS A 629 -39.33 -6.07 -6.79
CA LYS A 629 -38.18 -6.48 -7.62
C LYS A 629 -37.74 -5.45 -8.67
N THR A 630 -38.52 -4.44 -8.97
CA THR A 630 -38.20 -3.43 -9.98
C THR A 630 -37.46 -2.22 -9.41
N ASN A 631 -37.50 -2.04 -8.09
CA ASN A 631 -36.92 -0.89 -7.40
C ASN A 631 -36.04 -1.24 -6.20
N VAL A 632 -35.73 -2.54 -5.99
CA VAL A 632 -34.85 -2.99 -4.91
C VAL A 632 -33.65 -3.77 -5.46
N GLY A 633 -32.48 -3.54 -4.89
CA GLY A 633 -31.31 -4.40 -5.04
C GLY A 633 -31.13 -5.25 -3.78
N VAL A 634 -30.71 -6.50 -3.96
CA VAL A 634 -30.44 -7.44 -2.87
C VAL A 634 -28.99 -7.87 -2.88
N GLY A 635 -28.31 -7.77 -1.76
CA GLY A 635 -26.91 -8.24 -1.69
C GLY A 635 -26.37 -8.29 -0.28
N SER A 636 -25.06 -8.27 -0.19
CA SER A 636 -24.33 -8.41 1.07
C SER A 636 -23.64 -7.12 1.51
N THR A 637 -23.38 -7.04 2.81
CA THR A 637 -22.52 -6.03 3.42
C THR A 637 -21.66 -6.68 4.51
N ILE A 638 -20.54 -6.05 4.82
CA ILE A 638 -19.73 -6.39 5.99
C ILE A 638 -19.70 -5.20 6.95
N PHE A 639 -19.52 -5.49 8.23
CA PHE A 639 -19.09 -4.50 9.21
C PHE A 639 -17.62 -4.75 9.56
N ALA A 640 -16.84 -3.68 9.67
CA ALA A 640 -15.50 -3.72 10.25
C ALA A 640 -15.21 -2.38 10.94
N VAL A 641 -14.52 -2.39 12.10
CA VAL A 641 -14.23 -1.17 12.86
C VAL A 641 -13.42 -0.18 12.02
N LYS A 642 -12.29 -0.62 11.47
CA LYS A 642 -11.39 0.24 10.66
C LYS A 642 -10.75 -0.57 9.53
N PRO A 643 -11.47 -0.85 8.45
CA PRO A 643 -10.96 -1.67 7.35
C PRO A 643 -10.06 -0.88 6.39
N GLY A 644 -9.14 -1.61 5.73
CA GLY A 644 -8.41 -1.14 4.56
C GLY A 644 -7.03 -0.57 4.84
N ASP A 645 -6.39 -0.94 5.96
CA ASP A 645 -4.99 -0.62 6.20
C ASP A 645 -4.06 -1.45 5.30
N GLY A 646 -2.95 -0.85 4.90
CA GLY A 646 -1.87 -1.54 4.20
C GLY A 646 -1.88 -1.34 2.68
N SER A 647 -1.98 -2.43 1.91
CA SER A 647 -1.79 -2.45 0.45
C SER A 647 -2.85 -1.64 -0.32
N ALA A 648 -2.42 -1.02 -1.43
CA ALA A 648 -3.31 -0.33 -2.38
C ALA A 648 -4.21 -1.28 -3.18
N ARG A 649 -4.33 -2.53 -2.79
CA ARG A 649 -5.00 -3.60 -3.50
C ARG A 649 -6.49 -3.35 -3.65
N GLU A 650 -6.91 -3.06 -4.88
CA GLU A 650 -8.32 -2.82 -5.21
C GLU A 650 -9.18 -4.09 -5.05
N GLN A 651 -8.57 -5.27 -5.12
CA GLN A 651 -9.25 -6.55 -4.98
C GLN A 651 -9.89 -6.73 -3.60
N ALA A 652 -9.42 -6.01 -2.59
CA ALA A 652 -10.09 -5.97 -1.29
C ALA A 652 -11.53 -5.44 -1.38
N ALA A 653 -11.85 -4.63 -2.39
CA ALA A 653 -13.19 -4.13 -2.68
C ALA A 653 -13.85 -4.91 -3.84
N SER A 654 -13.16 -5.06 -4.99
CA SER A 654 -13.74 -5.68 -6.18
C SER A 654 -14.20 -7.11 -5.95
N CYS A 655 -13.47 -7.91 -5.14
CA CYS A 655 -13.88 -9.27 -4.81
C CYS A 655 -15.19 -9.34 -4.04
N GLN A 656 -15.42 -8.40 -3.12
CA GLN A 656 -16.70 -8.29 -2.43
C GLN A 656 -17.81 -7.93 -3.41
N LYS A 657 -17.56 -6.99 -4.34
CA LYS A 657 -18.53 -6.62 -5.40
C LYS A 657 -18.87 -7.79 -6.30
N VAL A 658 -17.86 -8.55 -6.74
CA VAL A 658 -18.03 -9.77 -7.56
C VAL A 658 -18.92 -10.81 -6.86
N LEU A 659 -18.87 -10.88 -5.53
CA LEU A 659 -19.70 -11.76 -4.70
C LEU A 659 -21.08 -11.15 -4.32
N GLY A 660 -21.47 -10.03 -4.94
CA GLY A 660 -22.77 -9.38 -4.66
C GLY A 660 -22.75 -8.39 -3.50
N GLY A 661 -21.57 -7.90 -3.11
CA GLY A 661 -21.44 -6.83 -2.11
C GLY A 661 -21.92 -5.48 -2.65
N TRP A 662 -22.74 -4.75 -1.86
CA TRP A 662 -23.23 -3.42 -2.17
C TRP A 662 -22.65 -2.33 -1.27
N ALA A 663 -22.18 -2.70 -0.09
CA ALA A 663 -21.67 -1.75 0.89
C ALA A 663 -20.62 -2.37 1.81
N ASN A 664 -19.83 -1.51 2.43
CA ASN A 664 -19.20 -1.77 3.71
C ASN A 664 -19.77 -0.79 4.74
N ILE A 665 -19.87 -1.22 6.00
CA ILE A 665 -20.23 -0.38 7.14
C ILE A 665 -19.02 -0.36 8.07
N ALA A 666 -18.53 0.82 8.41
CA ALA A 666 -17.34 0.97 9.26
C ALA A 666 -17.48 2.12 10.24
N ASN A 667 -16.75 2.09 11.36
CA ASN A 667 -16.63 3.27 12.20
C ASN A 667 -15.70 4.30 11.55
N GLU A 668 -14.62 3.83 10.90
CA GLU A 668 -13.66 4.65 10.16
C GLU A 668 -13.04 3.81 9.04
N TYR A 669 -12.64 4.42 7.93
CA TYR A 669 -11.79 3.76 6.92
C TYR A 669 -10.32 4.07 7.18
N ALA A 670 -9.48 3.01 7.22
CA ALA A 670 -8.07 3.15 7.56
C ALA A 670 -7.30 4.03 6.57
N THR A 671 -7.63 3.94 5.27
CA THR A 671 -6.98 4.73 4.22
C THR A 671 -7.99 5.27 3.20
N LYS A 672 -7.67 6.42 2.59
CA LYS A 672 -8.39 6.95 1.43
C LYS A 672 -8.44 5.92 0.30
N ARG A 673 -7.35 5.19 0.07
CA ARG A 673 -7.22 4.18 -0.99
C ARG A 673 -8.31 3.13 -0.95
N TYR A 674 -8.55 2.54 0.22
CA TYR A 674 -9.58 1.49 0.35
C TYR A 674 -10.98 2.04 0.13
N ARG A 675 -11.26 3.22 0.71
CA ARG A 675 -12.55 3.90 0.51
C ARG A 675 -12.78 4.23 -0.98
N SER A 676 -11.76 4.76 -1.68
CA SER A 676 -11.83 5.02 -3.12
C SER A 676 -12.06 3.75 -3.93
N ASN A 677 -11.44 2.63 -3.54
CA ASN A 677 -11.66 1.35 -4.21
C ASN A 677 -13.11 0.87 -4.06
N LEU A 678 -13.72 1.00 -2.88
CA LEU A 678 -15.15 0.70 -2.69
C LEU A 678 -16.01 1.52 -3.66
N ILE A 679 -15.82 2.83 -3.70
CA ILE A 679 -16.55 3.77 -4.55
C ILE A 679 -16.40 3.39 -6.02
N ASN A 680 -15.17 3.17 -6.49
CA ASN A 680 -14.88 2.82 -7.89
C ASN A 680 -15.53 1.50 -8.33
N TRP A 681 -15.75 0.58 -7.39
CA TRP A 681 -16.51 -0.65 -7.64
C TRP A 681 -18.01 -0.51 -7.31
N GLY A 682 -18.51 0.73 -7.16
CA GLY A 682 -19.92 1.03 -6.94
C GLY A 682 -20.44 0.52 -5.60
N MET A 683 -19.58 0.37 -4.62
CA MET A 683 -19.96 0.00 -3.25
C MET A 683 -20.08 1.23 -2.37
N LEU A 684 -21.10 1.25 -1.53
CA LEU A 684 -21.39 2.35 -0.61
C LEU A 684 -20.48 2.27 0.62
N PRO A 685 -19.63 3.29 0.86
CA PRO A 685 -18.72 3.29 2.00
C PRO A 685 -19.39 3.92 3.24
N PHE A 686 -20.36 3.21 3.80
CA PHE A 686 -21.10 3.70 4.95
C PHE A 686 -20.25 3.84 6.20
N LEU A 687 -20.58 4.86 7.00
CA LEU A 687 -20.04 5.09 8.33
C LEU A 687 -21.17 4.98 9.37
N ILE A 688 -20.83 4.40 10.52
CA ILE A 688 -21.66 4.32 11.70
C ILE A 688 -20.84 4.77 12.93
N PRO A 689 -21.39 5.53 13.89
CA PRO A 689 -20.68 5.91 15.11
C PRO A 689 -20.15 4.70 15.89
N GLU A 690 -19.05 4.89 16.62
CA GLU A 690 -18.59 3.90 17.59
C GLU A 690 -19.64 3.63 18.67
N GLY A 691 -19.73 2.39 19.13
CA GLY A 691 -20.69 1.96 20.14
C GLY A 691 -21.30 0.60 19.81
N ASP A 692 -22.40 0.28 20.49
CA ASP A 692 -23.15 -0.96 20.24
C ASP A 692 -23.78 -0.93 18.85
N LEU A 693 -23.53 -1.98 18.07
CA LEU A 693 -24.11 -2.12 16.73
C LEU A 693 -25.61 -2.43 16.83
N PRO A 694 -26.44 -1.79 16.00
CA PRO A 694 -27.88 -2.10 15.93
C PRO A 694 -28.18 -3.43 15.24
N PHE A 695 -27.18 -4.10 14.66
CA PHE A 695 -27.29 -5.35 13.91
C PHE A 695 -26.14 -6.31 14.23
N ALA A 696 -26.27 -7.55 13.79
CA ALA A 696 -25.27 -8.58 13.91
C ALA A 696 -25.11 -9.35 12.59
N ASN A 697 -24.08 -10.19 12.50
CA ASN A 697 -23.87 -11.11 11.37
C ASN A 697 -25.12 -11.99 11.18
N GLY A 698 -25.63 -12.04 9.94
CA GLY A 698 -26.84 -12.76 9.57
C GLY A 698 -28.11 -11.89 9.50
N ASP A 699 -28.11 -10.70 10.11
CA ASP A 699 -29.25 -9.78 10.05
C ASP A 699 -29.43 -9.19 8.65
N TYR A 700 -30.70 -8.92 8.31
CA TYR A 700 -31.05 -8.14 7.13
C TYR A 700 -31.23 -6.66 7.46
N LEU A 701 -30.68 -5.81 6.60
CA LEU A 701 -30.80 -4.36 6.66
C LEU A 701 -31.60 -3.86 5.47
N PHE A 702 -32.53 -2.96 5.69
CA PHE A 702 -33.26 -2.27 4.63
C PHE A 702 -32.86 -0.80 4.57
N ILE A 703 -32.45 -0.33 3.39
CA ILE A 703 -32.00 1.04 3.16
C ILE A 703 -32.90 1.65 2.06
N PRO A 704 -33.96 2.36 2.47
CA PRO A 704 -34.87 3.03 1.52
C PRO A 704 -34.20 4.24 0.87
N ASP A 705 -34.65 4.60 -0.32
CA ASP A 705 -34.27 5.81 -1.05
C ASP A 705 -32.76 6.04 -1.17
N VAL A 706 -31.96 4.96 -1.12
CA VAL A 706 -30.49 5.05 -1.12
C VAL A 706 -29.96 5.69 -2.40
N ARG A 707 -30.57 5.40 -3.55
CA ARG A 707 -30.22 6.02 -4.82
C ARG A 707 -30.44 7.52 -4.76
N LYS A 708 -31.60 7.95 -4.30
CA LYS A 708 -31.96 9.35 -4.13
C LYS A 708 -31.04 10.07 -3.14
N ALA A 709 -30.65 9.39 -2.04
CA ALA A 709 -29.71 9.94 -1.08
C ALA A 709 -28.34 10.23 -1.71
N VAL A 710 -27.86 9.36 -2.60
CA VAL A 710 -26.62 9.59 -3.35
C VAL A 710 -26.79 10.73 -4.37
N GLU A 711 -27.90 10.78 -5.12
CA GLU A 711 -28.20 11.80 -6.12
C GLU A 711 -28.36 13.20 -5.51
N GLU A 712 -29.10 13.32 -4.40
CA GLU A 712 -29.42 14.58 -3.74
C GLU A 712 -28.40 14.99 -2.65
N LYS A 713 -27.34 14.22 -2.46
CA LYS A 713 -26.23 14.52 -1.52
C LYS A 713 -26.69 14.61 -0.06
N TRP A 714 -27.49 13.64 0.39
CA TRP A 714 -27.94 13.61 1.78
C TRP A 714 -26.77 13.39 2.75
N ASP A 715 -26.75 14.11 3.86
CA ASP A 715 -25.72 13.98 4.90
C ASP A 715 -25.84 12.66 5.66
N SER A 716 -27.06 12.15 5.83
CA SER A 716 -27.35 10.91 6.54
C SER A 716 -28.51 10.14 5.91
N ILE A 717 -28.49 8.83 6.10
CA ILE A 717 -29.50 7.91 5.56
C ILE A 717 -30.08 7.11 6.73
N THR A 718 -31.41 7.06 6.81
CA THR A 718 -32.08 6.15 7.75
C THR A 718 -32.12 4.75 7.17
N ALA A 719 -31.46 3.82 7.84
CA ALA A 719 -31.50 2.39 7.57
C ALA A 719 -32.32 1.67 8.63
N TYR A 720 -32.78 0.47 8.33
CA TYR A 720 -33.56 -0.35 9.28
C TYR A 720 -32.95 -1.73 9.41
N LYS A 721 -32.76 -2.20 10.65
CA LYS A 721 -32.65 -3.63 10.91
C LYS A 721 -34.03 -4.26 10.70
N VAL A 722 -34.09 -5.32 9.88
CA VAL A 722 -35.35 -6.03 9.58
C VAL A 722 -35.51 -7.19 10.56
N GLY A 723 -36.55 -7.09 11.39
CA GLY A 723 -37.02 -8.14 12.30
C GLY A 723 -38.53 -8.31 12.10
N GLU A 724 -39.26 -8.63 13.17
CA GLU A 724 -40.72 -8.57 13.16
C GLU A 724 -41.20 -7.14 12.86
N GLU A 725 -40.42 -6.15 13.32
CA GLU A 725 -40.59 -4.73 13.03
C GLU A 725 -39.31 -4.13 12.46
N LEU A 726 -39.42 -3.01 11.77
CA LEU A 726 -38.30 -2.24 11.25
C LEU A 726 -37.71 -1.34 12.34
N THR A 727 -36.50 -1.68 12.81
CA THR A 727 -35.78 -0.89 13.83
C THR A 727 -34.85 0.11 13.14
N PRO A 728 -35.08 1.44 13.28
CA PRO A 728 -34.29 2.44 12.58
C PRO A 728 -32.90 2.66 13.20
N PHE A 729 -31.93 2.96 12.36
CA PHE A 729 -30.61 3.49 12.72
C PHE A 729 -30.08 4.40 11.61
N THR A 730 -29.00 5.13 11.87
CA THR A 730 -28.46 6.12 10.95
C THR A 730 -27.12 5.70 10.38
N LEU A 731 -26.98 5.85 9.05
CA LEU A 731 -25.72 5.70 8.31
C LEU A 731 -25.35 7.02 7.65
N THR A 732 -24.05 7.26 7.44
CA THR A 732 -23.54 8.37 6.65
C THR A 732 -22.58 7.86 5.57
N LEU A 733 -22.43 8.61 4.48
CA LEU A 733 -21.48 8.27 3.39
C LEU A 733 -20.17 9.03 3.47
N GLY A 734 -20.11 10.09 4.29
CA GLY A 734 -19.02 11.05 4.26
C GLY A 734 -19.00 11.87 2.96
N GLU A 735 -17.94 12.62 2.74
CA GLU A 735 -17.82 13.43 1.52
C GLU A 735 -17.59 12.55 0.28
N LEU A 736 -18.36 12.81 -0.77
CA LEU A 736 -18.22 12.20 -2.09
C LEU A 736 -18.16 13.31 -3.14
N THR A 737 -17.28 13.18 -4.12
CA THR A 737 -17.28 14.04 -5.31
C THR A 737 -18.48 13.72 -6.22
N ASP A 738 -18.77 14.58 -7.16
CA ASP A 738 -19.87 14.35 -8.11
C ASP A 738 -19.60 13.12 -8.98
N ASP A 739 -18.35 12.94 -9.44
CA ASP A 739 -17.94 11.75 -10.21
C ASP A 739 -18.03 10.46 -9.38
N GLU A 740 -17.63 10.50 -8.11
CA GLU A 740 -17.78 9.34 -7.21
C GLU A 740 -19.25 8.94 -7.02
N ARG A 741 -20.15 9.90 -6.93
CA ARG A 741 -21.60 9.64 -6.87
C ARG A 741 -22.11 8.98 -8.14
N GLU A 742 -21.74 9.51 -9.29
CA GLU A 742 -22.12 8.94 -10.58
C GLU A 742 -21.60 7.51 -10.77
N ILE A 743 -20.37 7.22 -10.34
CA ILE A 743 -19.80 5.86 -10.37
C ILE A 743 -20.64 4.90 -9.51
N ILE A 744 -21.01 5.31 -8.29
CA ILE A 744 -21.86 4.52 -7.40
C ILE A 744 -23.24 4.29 -8.05
N LEU A 745 -23.86 5.33 -8.59
CA LEU A 745 -25.18 5.26 -9.24
C LEU A 745 -25.20 4.31 -10.43
N LYS A 746 -24.12 4.30 -11.23
CA LYS A 746 -23.97 3.42 -12.41
C LYS A 746 -23.49 2.01 -12.07
N GLY A 747 -23.17 1.74 -10.80
CA GLY A 747 -22.82 0.43 -10.28
C GLY A 747 -21.34 0.09 -10.30
N CYS A 748 -20.53 0.72 -11.12
CA CYS A 748 -19.05 0.69 -11.09
C CYS A 748 -18.45 1.64 -12.13
N LEU A 749 -17.16 1.86 -12.02
CA LEU A 749 -16.34 2.68 -12.91
C LEU A 749 -16.41 2.23 -14.39
N ILE A 750 -16.48 0.93 -14.66
CA ILE A 750 -16.60 0.39 -16.02
C ILE A 750 -17.90 0.88 -16.68
N ASN A 751 -19.02 0.80 -15.97
CA ASN A 751 -20.32 1.25 -16.48
C ASN A 751 -20.35 2.77 -16.67
N TYR A 752 -19.74 3.50 -15.75
CA TYR A 752 -19.66 4.97 -15.82
C TYR A 752 -18.99 5.41 -17.12
N TYR A 753 -17.79 4.94 -17.43
CA TYR A 753 -17.06 5.36 -18.63
C TYR A 753 -17.61 4.74 -19.93
N ARG A 754 -18.15 3.53 -19.90
CA ARG A 754 -18.79 2.93 -21.08
C ARG A 754 -19.97 3.76 -21.58
N ASN A 755 -20.71 4.38 -20.68
CA ASN A 755 -21.83 5.23 -21.04
C ASN A 755 -21.43 6.62 -21.53
N GLU A 756 -20.27 7.14 -21.10
CA GLU A 756 -19.74 8.41 -21.63
C GLU A 756 -19.30 8.31 -23.10
N GLY A 757 -18.80 7.15 -23.55
CA GLY A 757 -18.41 6.92 -24.94
C GLY A 757 -19.55 6.90 -25.96
N ASN A 758 -20.79 6.84 -25.52
CA ASN A 758 -21.99 6.84 -26.37
C ASN A 758 -22.67 8.22 -26.48
N ILE A 759 -22.04 9.29 -25.98
CA ILE A 759 -22.47 10.67 -26.16
C ILE A 759 -21.54 11.35 -27.16
N GLN A 760 -21.53 10.85 -28.41
CA GLN A 760 -21.05 11.57 -29.59
C GLN A 760 -22.12 11.54 -30.67
#